data_b623cf7eafdcf6de8e2acb23b4ddc36c
#
_entry.id   b623cf7eafdcf6de8e2acb23b4ddc36c
#
_cell.length_a   1.000
_cell.length_b   1.000
_cell.length_c   1.000
_cell.angle_alpha   90.00
_cell.angle_beta   90.00
_cell.angle_gamma   90.00
#
_symmetry.space_group_name_H-M   'P 1'
#
loop_
_entity.id
_entity.type
_entity.pdbx_description
1 polymer ?
#
loop_
_entity_poly.entity_id
_entity_poly.type
_entity_poly.pdbx_seq_one_letter_code
_entity_poly.pdbx_strand_id
1 'polypeptide(L)'
;MQLKSLSAGLALMGASVATTVGAPSVLAQEASWGYEVSGQLANYQALRTEAPGGRLAGQASVQALLSNLPDMLEVSYGGFASESGGDVATDVTISFSLSEDISFGVNIGEFRVYGLEDSEVAKLAANETAELGSRIDLRNVSLVGIESIVDAIASEMSETATGLIPEDAVEAELEGADFAINSYGLTYDQIVLDGFVWHAASDEVNAGIDALFASETGEDNAWPLFAPLARFYRSVEIDEYAMYDMDMSIDMDIDDGETEQNMVMDMVIALSAGSDIDRGDFGFSLSEGTSYDLSMSIAAEELSQPIQFASGGSVGLSTMSGMNLGVLMGYLERQEVPDAGIQELMSLGQFESFDSVSTLNGVTISTVGRALVDLSEWNWFVPERIAFEGQDISYNLGGYMDFMTTFMADMPEVAEDPEASEVFAMFGSVREALVDLDMDVINMDMAMSLDWDADTGMTGFDFGTDADGFGTLNMGFAGYMPSYSEFVTAYEDAGKGADDNDKDGMSEDPFDAALEELMASEMALTDFDFEIADDGGMDKVFGLAIAIAQLMPEDNAEAAMIRNASPAELRALVSGLTRMGGMEAAQVFPPAVGYINGIADFVMNGGALRVALNPDEPLGAQSEAQLMQLGDDPQAILDFLGFEFEYTAP
;
A
#
# COMPACT_ATOMS: atom_id res chain seq x y z
N MET A 1 -14.22 21.93 16.87
CA MET A 1 -14.53 21.61 15.48
C MET A 1 -13.29 21.73 14.59
N GLN A 2 -12.46 22.77 14.76
CA GLN A 2 -11.21 23.01 13.98
C GLN A 2 -10.15 21.88 14.02
N LEU A 3 -10.16 20.99 15.01
CA LEU A 3 -9.22 19.87 15.10
C LEU A 3 -9.62 18.67 14.20
N LYS A 4 -10.88 18.57 13.74
CA LYS A 4 -11.36 17.42 12.97
C LYS A 4 -10.99 17.50 11.49
N SER A 5 -11.08 18.68 10.86
CA SER A 5 -10.63 18.87 9.46
C SER A 5 -9.11 18.77 9.32
N LEU A 6 -8.37 19.18 10.38
CA LEU A 6 -6.92 18.93 10.45
C LEU A 6 -6.61 17.42 10.59
N SER A 7 -7.47 16.65 11.26
CA SER A 7 -7.29 15.21 11.43
C SER A 7 -7.56 14.40 10.15
N ALA A 8 -8.51 14.84 9.30
CA ALA A 8 -8.76 14.21 8.00
C ALA A 8 -7.59 14.45 7.02
N GLY A 9 -7.07 15.67 6.95
CA GLY A 9 -5.86 15.99 6.19
C GLY A 9 -4.63 15.21 6.71
N LEU A 10 -4.49 15.09 8.04
CA LEU A 10 -3.43 14.29 8.67
C LEU A 10 -3.61 12.78 8.48
N ALA A 11 -4.85 12.27 8.39
CA ALA A 11 -5.14 10.87 8.09
C ALA A 11 -4.83 10.51 6.63
N LEU A 12 -5.13 11.39 5.67
CA LEU A 12 -4.70 11.26 4.27
C LEU A 12 -3.17 11.33 4.14
N MET A 13 -2.51 12.18 4.93
CA MET A 13 -1.05 12.23 5.04
C MET A 13 -0.48 10.97 5.70
N GLY A 14 -1.13 10.44 6.73
CA GLY A 14 -0.78 9.16 7.36
C GLY A 14 -0.86 8.00 6.37
N ALA A 15 -1.82 7.99 5.47
CA ALA A 15 -1.92 6.99 4.41
C ALA A 15 -0.81 7.10 3.36
N SER A 16 -0.38 8.33 2.98
CA SER A 16 0.76 8.51 2.07
C SER A 16 2.11 8.19 2.73
N VAL A 17 2.23 8.36 4.07
CA VAL A 17 3.39 7.93 4.85
C VAL A 17 3.33 6.43 5.14
N ALA A 18 2.13 5.85 5.34
CA ALA A 18 1.96 4.41 5.57
C ALA A 18 2.35 3.54 4.36
N THR A 19 2.32 4.08 3.14
CA THR A 19 2.85 3.37 1.95
C THR A 19 4.39 3.32 1.91
N THR A 20 5.08 4.03 2.79
CA THR A 20 6.55 3.98 2.92
C THR A 20 7.02 3.33 4.23
N VAL A 21 6.11 2.85 5.10
CA VAL A 21 6.46 2.26 6.40
C VAL A 21 6.25 0.76 6.37
N GLY A 22 7.19 0.14 6.56
CA GLY A 22 7.74 -0.97 6.71
C GLY A 22 7.75 -2.18 7.32
N ALA A 23 8.58 -3.07 7.41
CA ALA A 23 8.49 -4.38 7.96
C ALA A 23 9.86 -5.03 8.26
N PRO A 24 9.91 -5.98 9.16
CA PRO A 24 11.08 -6.51 9.84
C PRO A 24 11.92 -7.58 9.11
N SER A 25 13.18 -7.75 9.44
CA SER A 25 14.12 -8.65 8.79
C SER A 25 14.02 -10.09 9.31
N VAL A 26 13.55 -11.01 8.48
CA VAL A 26 14.01 -12.40 8.57
C VAL A 26 15.30 -12.49 7.74
N LEU A 27 16.41 -12.71 8.42
CA LEU A 27 17.77 -12.97 7.95
C LEU A 27 18.01 -12.84 6.45
N ALA A 28 18.76 -11.80 6.08
CA ALA A 28 19.34 -11.55 4.79
C ALA A 28 19.79 -12.81 4.05
N GLN A 29 18.98 -13.29 3.15
CA GLN A 29 19.48 -13.90 1.96
C GLN A 29 19.87 -12.71 1.08
N GLU A 30 21.17 -12.46 0.89
CA GLU A 30 21.66 -11.44 -0.04
C GLU A 30 20.90 -11.63 -1.35
N ALA A 31 19.90 -10.79 -1.57
CA ALA A 31 19.13 -10.82 -2.80
C ALA A 31 20.10 -10.48 -3.93
N SER A 32 20.39 -11.45 -4.79
CA SER A 32 21.21 -11.33 -6.00
C SER A 32 20.63 -10.34 -7.04
N TRP A 33 19.54 -9.67 -6.72
CA TRP A 33 18.75 -8.77 -7.57
C TRP A 33 19.48 -7.50 -8.00
N GLY A 34 20.37 -6.96 -7.20
CA GLY A 34 21.04 -5.70 -7.50
C GLY A 34 21.83 -5.69 -8.81
N TYR A 35 22.38 -6.83 -9.23
CA TYR A 35 23.16 -6.93 -10.48
C TYR A 35 22.26 -7.23 -11.68
N GLU A 36 21.25 -8.08 -11.53
CA GLU A 36 20.30 -8.42 -12.59
C GLU A 36 19.40 -7.22 -12.93
N VAL A 37 18.85 -6.55 -11.94
CA VAL A 37 18.02 -5.34 -12.12
C VAL A 37 18.80 -4.23 -12.81
N SER A 38 20.07 -3.99 -12.45
CA SER A 38 20.92 -3.01 -13.12
C SER A 38 21.17 -3.37 -14.59
N GLY A 39 21.26 -4.66 -14.90
CA GLY A 39 21.41 -5.17 -16.27
C GLY A 39 20.13 -4.95 -17.10
N GLN A 40 18.98 -5.25 -16.53
CA GLN A 40 17.67 -5.04 -17.15
C GLN A 40 17.40 -3.54 -17.39
N LEU A 41 17.66 -2.70 -16.38
CA LEU A 41 17.54 -1.25 -16.50
C LEU A 41 18.35 -0.71 -17.69
N ALA A 42 19.62 -1.14 -17.81
CA ALA A 42 20.46 -0.73 -18.94
C ALA A 42 19.91 -1.19 -20.30
N ASN A 43 19.29 -2.38 -20.37
CA ASN A 43 18.65 -2.86 -21.59
C ASN A 43 17.44 -1.99 -21.94
N TYR A 44 16.55 -1.71 -20.99
CA TYR A 44 15.38 -0.87 -21.24
C TYR A 44 15.75 0.57 -21.61
N GLN A 45 16.76 1.15 -20.96
CA GLN A 45 17.28 2.46 -21.34
C GLN A 45 17.81 2.46 -22.79
N ALA A 46 18.38 1.35 -23.24
CA ALA A 46 18.88 1.23 -24.62
C ALA A 46 17.77 1.14 -25.66
N LEU A 47 16.59 0.58 -25.34
CA LEU A 47 15.45 0.44 -26.26
C LEU A 47 15.04 1.79 -26.89
N ARG A 48 15.22 2.91 -26.18
CA ARG A 48 14.92 4.26 -26.67
C ARG A 48 15.66 4.62 -27.96
N THR A 49 16.87 4.13 -28.11
CA THR A 49 17.78 4.50 -29.21
C THR A 49 18.20 3.31 -30.07
N GLU A 50 17.88 2.10 -29.64
CA GLU A 50 18.20 0.90 -30.39
C GLU A 50 17.45 0.85 -31.71
N ALA A 51 18.14 0.42 -32.76
CA ALA A 51 17.53 0.27 -34.06
C ALA A 51 16.50 -0.89 -34.03
N PRO A 52 15.22 -0.63 -34.32
CA PRO A 52 14.18 -1.64 -34.28
C PRO A 52 14.46 -2.79 -35.27
N GLY A 53 14.04 -3.98 -34.91
CA GLY A 53 13.98 -5.11 -35.83
C GLY A 53 12.99 -4.86 -36.95
N GLY A 54 13.27 -5.34 -38.16
CA GLY A 54 12.35 -5.21 -39.28
C GLY A 54 12.38 -3.83 -39.98
N ARG A 55 11.50 -3.68 -40.97
CA ARG A 55 11.38 -2.46 -41.78
C ARG A 55 10.19 -1.64 -41.30
N LEU A 56 10.30 -0.32 -41.31
CA LEU A 56 9.16 0.57 -41.09
C LEU A 56 8.04 0.26 -42.08
N ALA A 57 6.82 0.08 -41.58
CA ALA A 57 5.65 -0.26 -42.38
C ALA A 57 5.29 0.90 -43.34
N GLY A 58 4.70 0.56 -44.49
CA GLY A 58 4.19 1.58 -45.42
C GLY A 58 2.80 2.04 -45.03
N GLN A 59 2.42 3.21 -45.56
CA GLN A 59 1.11 3.84 -45.29
C GLN A 59 -0.08 2.85 -45.42
N ALA A 60 -0.11 2.02 -46.45
CA ALA A 60 -1.23 1.12 -46.69
C ALA A 60 -1.41 0.07 -45.58
N SER A 61 -0.29 -0.51 -45.08
CA SER A 61 -0.32 -1.50 -44.00
C SER A 61 -0.69 -0.85 -42.67
N VAL A 62 -0.18 0.36 -42.35
CA VAL A 62 -0.53 1.09 -41.13
C VAL A 62 -2.01 1.53 -41.15
N GLN A 63 -2.50 2.01 -42.29
CA GLN A 63 -3.94 2.33 -42.44
C GLN A 63 -4.82 1.10 -42.24
N ALA A 64 -4.42 -0.02 -42.83
CA ALA A 64 -5.14 -1.26 -42.67
C ALA A 64 -5.12 -1.75 -41.22
N LEU A 65 -3.97 -1.65 -40.51
CA LEU A 65 -3.88 -1.94 -39.08
C LEU A 65 -4.85 -1.09 -38.26
N LEU A 66 -4.75 0.25 -38.38
CA LEU A 66 -5.59 1.19 -37.61
C LEU A 66 -7.09 1.04 -37.92
N SER A 67 -7.45 0.63 -39.14
CA SER A 67 -8.84 0.42 -39.54
C SER A 67 -9.43 -0.93 -39.12
N ASN A 68 -8.62 -1.86 -38.66
CA ASN A 68 -9.02 -3.19 -38.21
C ASN A 68 -8.76 -3.42 -36.71
N LEU A 69 -8.47 -2.37 -35.95
CA LEU A 69 -8.50 -2.44 -34.50
C LEU A 69 -9.94 -2.79 -34.05
N PRO A 70 -10.09 -3.43 -32.88
CA PRO A 70 -11.42 -3.84 -32.38
C PRO A 70 -12.44 -2.70 -32.39
N ASP A 71 -13.71 -3.01 -32.68
CA ASP A 71 -14.79 -2.03 -32.81
C ASP A 71 -15.02 -1.18 -31.53
N MET A 72 -14.55 -1.64 -30.37
CA MET A 72 -14.56 -0.89 -29.12
C MET A 72 -13.59 0.31 -29.13
N LEU A 73 -12.66 0.37 -30.10
CA LEU A 73 -11.67 1.44 -30.26
C LEU A 73 -12.03 2.31 -31.46
N GLU A 74 -12.32 3.58 -31.21
CA GLU A 74 -12.46 4.57 -32.28
C GLU A 74 -11.10 5.14 -32.62
N VAL A 75 -10.73 5.10 -33.92
CA VAL A 75 -9.41 5.56 -34.40
C VAL A 75 -9.55 6.65 -35.43
N SER A 76 -8.82 7.75 -35.24
CA SER A 76 -8.64 8.80 -36.23
C SER A 76 -7.16 9.18 -36.36
N TYR A 77 -6.75 9.79 -37.46
CA TYR A 77 -5.38 10.27 -37.69
C TYR A 77 -5.34 11.47 -38.62
N GLY A 78 -4.36 12.36 -38.42
CA GLY A 78 -4.19 13.58 -39.23
C GLY A 78 -3.60 13.32 -40.61
N GLY A 79 -2.65 12.38 -40.74
CA GLY A 79 -2.00 12.08 -42.00
C GLY A 79 -0.82 11.12 -41.90
N PHE A 80 0.02 11.12 -42.93
CA PHE A 80 1.23 10.30 -42.99
C PHE A 80 2.43 11.14 -43.42
N ALA A 81 3.55 10.95 -42.72
CA ALA A 81 4.84 11.49 -43.09
C ALA A 81 5.75 10.39 -43.65
N SER A 82 6.32 10.55 -44.83
CA SER A 82 7.22 9.55 -45.41
C SER A 82 8.63 9.68 -44.84
N GLU A 83 9.17 8.58 -44.37
CA GLU A 83 10.55 8.45 -43.88
C GLU A 83 11.35 7.42 -44.69
N SER A 84 12.66 7.30 -44.37
CA SER A 84 13.50 6.28 -45.01
C SER A 84 13.04 4.86 -44.61
N GLY A 85 12.39 4.20 -45.56
CA GLY A 85 11.97 2.81 -45.40
C GLY A 85 10.48 2.58 -45.21
N GLY A 86 9.66 3.59 -44.96
CA GLY A 86 8.20 3.46 -44.77
C GLY A 86 7.51 4.78 -44.48
N ASP A 87 6.40 4.76 -43.81
CA ASP A 87 5.58 5.92 -43.49
C ASP A 87 5.19 5.91 -41.99
N VAL A 88 5.11 7.11 -41.40
CA VAL A 88 4.71 7.36 -40.01
C VAL A 88 3.32 7.96 -40.00
N ALA A 89 2.39 7.39 -39.26
CA ALA A 89 1.10 8.04 -39.04
C ALA A 89 1.26 9.18 -38.04
N THR A 90 0.63 10.31 -38.29
CA THR A 90 0.73 11.52 -37.45
C THR A 90 -0.63 11.90 -36.89
N ASP A 91 -0.61 12.48 -35.69
CA ASP A 91 -1.79 12.93 -34.98
C ASP A 91 -2.87 11.83 -34.89
N VAL A 92 -2.43 10.65 -34.39
CA VAL A 92 -3.33 9.49 -34.20
C VAL A 92 -4.05 9.64 -32.87
N THR A 93 -5.37 9.51 -32.89
CA THR A 93 -6.20 9.43 -31.68
C THR A 93 -6.85 8.07 -31.65
N ILE A 94 -6.67 7.36 -30.55
CA ILE A 94 -7.37 6.10 -30.24
C ILE A 94 -8.23 6.37 -29.02
N SER A 95 -9.55 6.25 -29.11
CA SER A 95 -10.48 6.47 -28.01
C SER A 95 -11.27 5.20 -27.72
N PHE A 96 -11.60 5.05 -26.45
CA PHE A 96 -12.38 3.94 -25.91
C PHE A 96 -13.57 4.52 -25.15
N SER A 97 -14.79 4.10 -25.49
CA SER A 97 -16.02 4.53 -24.81
C SER A 97 -16.56 3.39 -23.97
N LEU A 98 -16.67 3.61 -22.66
CA LEU A 98 -17.28 2.68 -21.71
C LEU A 98 -18.80 2.89 -21.65
N SER A 99 -19.26 4.16 -21.80
CA SER A 99 -20.68 4.55 -21.87
C SER A 99 -20.84 5.81 -22.74
N GLU A 100 -22.08 6.35 -22.83
CA GLU A 100 -22.31 7.64 -23.53
C GLU A 100 -21.57 8.80 -22.86
N ASP A 101 -21.35 8.72 -21.56
CA ASP A 101 -20.77 9.80 -20.72
C ASP A 101 -19.29 9.53 -20.35
N ILE A 102 -18.82 8.28 -20.43
CA ILE A 102 -17.46 7.89 -20.05
C ILE A 102 -16.67 7.47 -21.27
N SER A 103 -15.75 8.31 -21.68
CA SER A 103 -14.80 8.01 -22.75
C SER A 103 -13.42 8.53 -22.44
N PHE A 104 -12.41 7.72 -22.69
CA PHE A 104 -11.01 8.12 -22.57
C PHE A 104 -10.26 7.73 -23.85
N GLY A 105 -9.10 8.32 -24.05
CA GLY A 105 -8.34 8.05 -25.24
C GLY A 105 -6.87 8.42 -25.11
N VAL A 106 -6.13 8.11 -26.17
CA VAL A 106 -4.71 8.36 -26.31
C VAL A 106 -4.49 9.17 -27.58
N ASN A 107 -3.89 10.35 -27.47
CA ASN A 107 -3.37 11.11 -28.59
C ASN A 107 -1.90 10.77 -28.78
N ILE A 108 -1.49 10.45 -30.00
CA ILE A 108 -0.16 10.02 -30.38
C ILE A 108 0.35 10.93 -31.51
N GLY A 109 1.38 11.72 -31.24
CA GLY A 109 1.95 12.62 -32.25
C GLY A 109 2.55 11.85 -33.44
N GLU A 110 3.29 10.76 -33.18
CA GLU A 110 3.87 9.89 -34.20
C GLU A 110 3.64 8.41 -33.83
N PHE A 111 3.05 7.67 -34.74
CA PHE A 111 2.79 6.24 -34.61
C PHE A 111 3.59 5.48 -35.66
N ARG A 112 4.53 4.65 -35.24
CA ARG A 112 5.48 3.90 -36.07
C ARG A 112 5.33 2.40 -35.81
N VAL A 113 5.31 1.61 -36.86
CA VAL A 113 5.27 0.13 -36.74
C VAL A 113 6.37 -0.46 -37.60
N TYR A 114 7.16 -1.32 -37.01
CA TYR A 114 8.26 -2.02 -37.70
C TYR A 114 7.94 -3.51 -37.78
N GLY A 115 8.32 -4.13 -38.93
CA GLY A 115 8.15 -5.57 -39.15
C GLY A 115 6.71 -6.02 -39.33
N LEU A 116 5.74 -5.11 -39.54
CA LEU A 116 4.35 -5.46 -39.80
C LEU A 116 4.19 -6.18 -41.14
N GLU A 117 3.55 -7.33 -41.13
CA GLU A 117 3.23 -8.11 -42.31
C GLU A 117 1.74 -7.96 -42.70
N ASP A 118 1.42 -7.87 -43.99
CA ASP A 118 0.05 -7.76 -44.46
C ASP A 118 -0.81 -9.00 -44.11
N SER A 119 -0.17 -10.16 -43.94
CA SER A 119 -0.81 -11.39 -43.46
C SER A 119 -1.32 -11.26 -42.02
N GLU A 120 -0.60 -10.56 -41.15
CA GLU A 120 -1.00 -10.34 -39.75
C GLU A 120 -2.15 -9.33 -39.67
N VAL A 121 -2.10 -8.28 -40.47
CA VAL A 121 -3.24 -7.34 -40.61
C VAL A 121 -4.50 -8.06 -41.10
N ALA A 122 -4.37 -9.04 -41.98
CA ALA A 122 -5.50 -9.83 -42.47
C ALA A 122 -6.06 -10.75 -41.36
N LYS A 123 -5.23 -11.30 -40.46
CA LYS A 123 -5.67 -12.06 -39.28
C LYS A 123 -6.45 -11.17 -38.31
N LEU A 124 -5.94 -9.99 -38.01
CA LEU A 124 -6.62 -9.02 -37.16
C LEU A 124 -8.02 -8.69 -37.70
N ALA A 125 -8.13 -8.42 -39.04
CA ALA A 125 -9.39 -8.18 -39.72
C ALA A 125 -10.37 -9.39 -39.70
N ALA A 126 -9.83 -10.60 -39.51
CA ALA A 126 -10.60 -11.83 -39.37
C ALA A 126 -10.95 -12.19 -37.93
N ASN A 127 -10.64 -11.33 -36.95
CA ASN A 127 -10.69 -11.61 -35.50
C ASN A 127 -9.88 -12.88 -35.14
N GLU A 128 -8.67 -12.98 -35.67
CA GLU A 128 -7.68 -14.03 -35.34
C GLU A 128 -6.49 -13.40 -34.60
N THR A 129 -5.79 -14.19 -33.81
CA THR A 129 -4.55 -13.74 -33.14
C THR A 129 -3.52 -13.27 -34.16
N ALA A 130 -2.97 -12.06 -33.95
CA ALA A 130 -2.10 -11.39 -34.90
C ALA A 130 -0.87 -10.76 -34.21
N GLU A 131 0.33 -10.94 -34.82
CA GLU A 131 1.55 -10.22 -34.44
C GLU A 131 1.53 -8.82 -35.09
N LEU A 132 1.41 -7.77 -34.29
CA LEU A 132 1.25 -6.39 -34.80
C LEU A 132 2.59 -5.72 -35.15
N GLY A 133 3.63 -6.49 -35.37
CA GLY A 133 4.96 -6.07 -35.74
C GLY A 133 6.02 -6.44 -34.72
N SER A 134 7.28 -6.33 -35.12
CA SER A 134 8.42 -6.56 -34.22
C SER A 134 8.61 -5.45 -33.22
N ARG A 135 8.17 -4.21 -33.56
CA ARG A 135 8.20 -3.03 -32.67
C ARG A 135 7.12 -2.03 -33.06
N ILE A 136 6.43 -1.49 -32.05
CA ILE A 136 5.60 -0.29 -32.14
C ILE A 136 6.32 0.83 -31.34
N ASP A 137 6.53 1.99 -31.99
CA ASP A 137 7.16 3.18 -31.39
C ASP A 137 6.17 4.35 -31.48
N LEU A 138 5.69 4.80 -30.31
CA LEU A 138 4.74 5.88 -30.15
C LEU A 138 5.48 7.09 -29.57
N ARG A 139 5.28 8.29 -30.12
CA ARG A 139 5.94 9.51 -29.63
C ARG A 139 4.97 10.63 -29.38
N ASN A 140 5.30 11.46 -28.38
CA ASN A 140 4.45 12.54 -27.91
C ASN A 140 3.03 12.00 -27.62
N VAL A 141 2.97 11.09 -26.67
CA VAL A 141 1.73 10.42 -26.26
C VAL A 141 1.09 11.22 -25.14
N SER A 142 -0.22 11.46 -25.22
CA SER A 142 -0.99 12.06 -24.12
C SER A 142 -2.31 11.33 -23.94
N LEU A 143 -2.69 11.10 -22.67
CA LEU A 143 -4.01 10.59 -22.34
C LEU A 143 -5.01 11.75 -22.30
N VAL A 144 -6.25 11.48 -22.73
CA VAL A 144 -7.35 12.44 -22.74
C VAL A 144 -8.64 11.78 -22.26
N GLY A 145 -9.52 12.56 -21.66
CA GLY A 145 -10.83 12.08 -21.19
C GLY A 145 -10.80 11.32 -19.86
N ILE A 146 -9.70 11.31 -19.14
CA ILE A 146 -9.61 10.66 -17.82
C ILE A 146 -10.50 11.37 -16.80
N GLU A 147 -10.76 12.66 -16.99
CA GLU A 147 -11.66 13.44 -16.14
C GLU A 147 -13.02 12.75 -16.01
N SER A 148 -13.56 12.21 -17.10
CA SER A 148 -14.84 11.50 -17.07
C SER A 148 -14.82 10.18 -16.28
N ILE A 149 -13.66 9.53 -16.19
CA ILE A 149 -13.47 8.31 -15.39
C ILE A 149 -13.36 8.69 -13.91
N VAL A 150 -12.57 9.72 -13.59
CA VAL A 150 -12.38 10.17 -12.20
C VAL A 150 -13.69 10.73 -11.65
N ASP A 151 -14.43 11.50 -12.43
CA ASP A 151 -15.77 11.97 -12.06
C ASP A 151 -16.75 10.83 -11.79
N ALA A 152 -16.71 9.77 -12.61
CA ALA A 152 -17.52 8.57 -12.40
C ALA A 152 -17.10 7.81 -11.12
N ILE A 153 -15.79 7.64 -10.90
CA ILE A 153 -15.25 7.01 -9.68
C ILE A 153 -15.57 7.84 -8.45
N ALA A 154 -15.41 9.18 -8.51
CA ALA A 154 -15.71 10.07 -7.40
C ALA A 154 -17.20 10.03 -7.02
N SER A 155 -18.10 9.97 -8.01
CA SER A 155 -19.53 9.83 -7.77
C SER A 155 -19.89 8.46 -7.17
N GLU A 156 -19.26 7.35 -7.62
CA GLU A 156 -19.48 6.03 -7.03
C GLU A 156 -18.79 5.86 -5.66
N MET A 157 -17.62 6.47 -5.44
CA MET A 157 -16.96 6.44 -4.13
C MET A 157 -17.75 7.18 -3.06
N SER A 158 -18.47 8.25 -3.42
CA SER A 158 -19.37 8.93 -2.48
C SER A 158 -20.55 8.04 -2.06
N GLU A 159 -20.96 7.09 -2.89
CA GLU A 159 -22.06 6.14 -2.59
C GLU A 159 -21.56 4.81 -2.00
N THR A 160 -20.36 4.34 -2.35
CA THR A 160 -19.84 3.00 -2.01
C THR A 160 -18.81 3.00 -0.88
N ALA A 161 -18.19 4.14 -0.54
CA ALA A 161 -17.24 4.26 0.57
C ALA A 161 -17.85 3.90 1.94
N THR A 162 -19.18 3.87 2.03
CA THR A 162 -19.94 3.40 3.21
C THR A 162 -19.80 1.91 3.51
N GLY A 163 -19.24 1.08 2.62
CA GLY A 163 -19.16 -0.37 2.79
C GLY A 163 -17.80 -0.94 3.21
N LEU A 164 -16.69 -0.21 3.04
CA LEU A 164 -15.34 -0.73 3.31
C LEU A 164 -14.63 -0.06 4.50
N ILE A 165 -15.19 1.01 5.04
CA ILE A 165 -14.68 1.72 6.23
C ILE A 165 -15.83 1.77 7.24
N PRO A 166 -15.60 1.58 8.56
CA PRO A 166 -16.67 1.64 9.56
C PRO A 166 -17.50 2.92 9.40
N GLU A 167 -18.82 2.79 9.29
CA GLU A 167 -19.80 3.89 9.08
C GLU A 167 -19.54 5.09 9.99
N ASP A 168 -19.08 4.85 11.21
CA ASP A 168 -18.83 5.89 12.23
C ASP A 168 -17.63 6.79 11.89
N ALA A 169 -16.77 6.39 10.92
CA ALA A 169 -15.52 7.10 10.62
C ALA A 169 -15.57 7.94 9.32
N VAL A 170 -16.43 7.60 8.37
CA VAL A 170 -16.48 8.21 7.02
C VAL A 170 -17.76 9.02 6.77
N GLU A 171 -18.92 8.55 7.25
CA GLU A 171 -20.21 9.24 7.01
C GLU A 171 -20.27 10.68 7.52
N ALA A 172 -19.45 11.05 8.49
CA ALA A 172 -19.52 12.38 9.10
C ALA A 172 -18.67 13.45 8.38
N GLU A 173 -17.75 13.10 7.50
CA GLU A 173 -16.76 14.03 6.92
C GLU A 173 -16.82 14.16 5.39
N LEU A 174 -17.38 13.20 4.66
CA LEU A 174 -17.47 13.25 3.19
C LEU A 174 -18.92 13.35 2.66
N GLU A 175 -19.94 13.23 3.52
CA GLU A 175 -21.33 13.37 3.11
C GLU A 175 -21.63 14.84 2.72
N GLY A 176 -21.58 15.10 1.42
CA GLY A 176 -21.87 16.43 0.84
C GLY A 176 -20.64 17.19 0.32
N ALA A 177 -19.45 16.57 0.29
CA ALA A 177 -18.29 17.20 -0.34
C ALA A 177 -18.45 17.19 -1.88
N ASP A 178 -18.25 18.36 -2.49
CA ASP A 178 -18.22 18.54 -3.95
C ASP A 178 -16.77 18.40 -4.42
N PHE A 179 -16.51 17.44 -5.34
CA PHE A 179 -15.20 17.23 -5.94
C PHE A 179 -15.20 17.76 -7.37
N ALA A 180 -14.25 18.62 -7.70
CA ALA A 180 -14.10 19.16 -9.04
C ALA A 180 -12.65 19.00 -9.53
N ILE A 181 -12.46 18.28 -10.65
CA ILE A 181 -11.15 18.23 -11.31
C ILE A 181 -11.03 19.45 -12.22
N ASN A 182 -10.09 20.33 -11.88
CA ASN A 182 -9.80 21.53 -12.66
C ASN A 182 -8.99 21.21 -13.92
N SER A 183 -8.01 20.33 -13.78
CA SER A 183 -7.20 19.85 -14.89
C SER A 183 -6.55 18.50 -14.58
N TYR A 184 -6.37 17.70 -15.63
CA TYR A 184 -5.62 16.47 -15.61
C TYR A 184 -4.69 16.43 -16.84
N GLY A 185 -3.44 16.02 -16.64
CA GLY A 185 -2.48 15.79 -17.70
C GLY A 185 -1.71 14.50 -17.45
N LEU A 186 -1.59 13.66 -18.48
CA LEU A 186 -0.66 12.53 -18.48
C LEU A 186 -0.04 12.41 -19.85
N THR A 187 1.28 12.58 -19.90
CA THR A 187 2.06 12.56 -21.15
C THR A 187 3.25 11.63 -21.05
N TYR A 188 3.70 11.13 -22.20
CA TYR A 188 4.95 10.37 -22.38
C TYR A 188 5.68 10.91 -23.60
N ASP A 189 7.01 11.06 -23.50
CA ASP A 189 7.83 11.43 -24.66
C ASP A 189 7.84 10.29 -25.70
N GLN A 190 8.01 9.05 -25.21
CA GLN A 190 8.03 7.86 -26.07
C GLN A 190 7.53 6.61 -25.34
N ILE A 191 6.79 5.77 -26.07
CA ILE A 191 6.42 4.41 -25.66
C ILE A 191 6.94 3.45 -26.73
N VAL A 192 7.69 2.44 -26.32
CA VAL A 192 8.20 1.36 -27.18
C VAL A 192 7.57 0.05 -26.73
N LEU A 193 7.02 -0.71 -27.68
CA LEU A 193 6.46 -2.04 -27.45
C LEU A 193 7.16 -3.00 -28.43
N ASP A 194 7.85 -4.00 -27.92
CA ASP A 194 8.49 -5.05 -28.71
C ASP A 194 7.69 -6.36 -28.58
N GLY A 195 7.55 -7.09 -29.67
CA GLY A 195 6.84 -8.37 -29.71
C GLY A 195 5.34 -8.25 -29.39
N PHE A 196 4.66 -7.19 -29.86
CA PHE A 196 3.25 -6.99 -29.54
C PHE A 196 2.35 -7.97 -30.33
N VAL A 197 1.60 -8.80 -29.59
CA VAL A 197 0.60 -9.74 -30.14
C VAL A 197 -0.79 -9.34 -29.62
N TRP A 198 -1.73 -9.30 -30.54
CA TRP A 198 -3.14 -9.13 -30.21
C TRP A 198 -3.89 -10.46 -30.27
N HIS A 199 -4.46 -10.88 -29.15
CA HIS A 199 -5.25 -12.10 -29.05
C HIS A 199 -6.73 -11.82 -29.30
N ALA A 200 -7.31 -12.55 -30.24
CA ALA A 200 -8.74 -12.49 -30.53
C ALA A 200 -9.57 -13.02 -29.34
N ALA A 201 -10.71 -12.40 -29.08
CA ALA A 201 -11.71 -12.97 -28.17
C ALA A 201 -12.57 -14.01 -28.89
N SER A 202 -13.16 -14.92 -28.12
CA SER A 202 -14.20 -15.80 -28.64
C SER A 202 -15.46 -15.00 -29.01
N ASP A 203 -16.23 -15.51 -29.96
CA ASP A 203 -17.52 -14.91 -30.33
C ASP A 203 -18.48 -14.80 -29.14
N GLU A 204 -18.37 -15.71 -28.17
CA GLU A 204 -19.16 -15.72 -26.93
C GLU A 204 -18.83 -14.55 -26.01
N VAL A 205 -17.53 -14.28 -25.79
CA VAL A 205 -17.06 -13.14 -24.99
C VAL A 205 -17.47 -11.83 -25.64
N ASN A 206 -17.25 -11.67 -26.96
CA ASN A 206 -17.65 -10.46 -27.67
C ASN A 206 -19.16 -10.22 -27.59
N ALA A 207 -19.97 -11.26 -27.81
CA ALA A 207 -21.42 -11.15 -27.70
C ALA A 207 -21.90 -10.84 -26.27
N GLY A 208 -21.17 -11.33 -25.24
CA GLY A 208 -21.44 -11.02 -23.84
C GLY A 208 -21.19 -9.54 -23.52
N ILE A 209 -20.06 -9.00 -23.99
CA ILE A 209 -19.73 -7.57 -23.84
C ILE A 209 -20.72 -6.67 -24.61
N ASP A 210 -21.06 -7.01 -25.86
CA ASP A 210 -22.04 -6.28 -26.62
C ASP A 210 -23.42 -6.25 -25.92
N ALA A 211 -23.77 -7.36 -25.23
CA ALA A 211 -25.01 -7.45 -24.48
C ALA A 211 -25.03 -6.58 -23.24
N LEU A 212 -23.86 -6.40 -22.55
CA LEU A 212 -23.72 -5.46 -21.43
C LEU A 212 -24.01 -4.03 -21.85
N PHE A 213 -23.40 -3.56 -22.95
CA PHE A 213 -23.61 -2.20 -23.45
C PHE A 213 -25.03 -1.97 -24.02
N ALA A 214 -25.73 -3.04 -24.44
CA ALA A 214 -27.09 -2.95 -24.92
C ALA A 214 -28.16 -3.01 -23.81
N SER A 215 -27.79 -3.39 -22.59
CA SER A 215 -28.70 -3.49 -21.44
C SER A 215 -28.75 -2.17 -20.69
N GLU A 216 -29.96 -1.71 -20.30
CA GLU A 216 -30.10 -0.71 -19.26
C GLU A 216 -29.71 -1.41 -17.93
N THR A 217 -28.44 -1.40 -17.59
CA THR A 217 -27.93 -1.99 -16.34
C THR A 217 -28.37 -1.13 -15.16
N GLY A 218 -28.89 -1.78 -14.10
CA GLY A 218 -29.18 -1.08 -12.84
C GLY A 218 -27.88 -0.60 -12.17
N GLU A 219 -27.99 0.37 -11.29
CA GLU A 219 -26.90 1.06 -10.60
C GLU A 219 -25.94 0.11 -9.84
N ASP A 220 -26.36 -1.12 -9.49
CA ASP A 220 -25.57 -2.10 -8.71
C ASP A 220 -24.73 -3.07 -9.58
N ASN A 221 -24.53 -2.83 -10.88
CA ASN A 221 -23.86 -3.77 -11.78
C ASN A 221 -22.49 -3.28 -12.25
N ALA A 222 -21.41 -3.79 -11.65
CA ALA A 222 -20.02 -3.44 -12.00
C ALA A 222 -19.47 -4.16 -13.27
N TRP A 223 -20.19 -5.15 -13.83
CA TRP A 223 -19.73 -5.89 -15.01
C TRP A 223 -19.44 -5.03 -16.24
N PRO A 224 -20.20 -3.94 -16.52
CA PRO A 224 -19.90 -3.06 -17.65
C PRO A 224 -18.51 -2.41 -17.60
N LEU A 225 -17.93 -2.28 -16.41
CA LEU A 225 -16.56 -1.78 -16.22
C LEU A 225 -15.53 -2.92 -16.28
N PHE A 226 -15.72 -3.97 -15.51
CA PHE A 226 -14.71 -5.02 -15.33
C PHE A 226 -14.57 -5.94 -16.54
N ALA A 227 -15.66 -6.33 -17.20
CA ALA A 227 -15.58 -7.29 -18.30
C ALA A 227 -14.85 -6.74 -19.56
N PRO A 228 -15.10 -5.50 -20.03
CA PRO A 228 -14.34 -4.92 -21.13
C PRO A 228 -12.87 -4.70 -20.80
N LEU A 229 -12.58 -4.27 -19.56
CA LEU A 229 -11.21 -4.08 -19.08
C LEU A 229 -10.45 -5.41 -19.05
N ALA A 230 -11.04 -6.44 -18.45
CA ALA A 230 -10.48 -7.80 -18.44
C ALA A 230 -10.26 -8.33 -19.87
N ARG A 231 -11.22 -8.10 -20.76
CA ARG A 231 -11.09 -8.47 -22.18
C ARG A 231 -9.91 -7.76 -22.84
N PHE A 232 -9.70 -6.47 -22.56
CA PHE A 232 -8.54 -5.72 -23.07
C PHE A 232 -7.23 -6.35 -22.58
N TYR A 233 -7.07 -6.56 -21.28
CA TYR A 233 -5.86 -7.20 -20.71
C TYR A 233 -5.62 -8.60 -21.28
N ARG A 234 -6.68 -9.39 -21.49
CA ARG A 234 -6.63 -10.72 -22.11
C ARG A 234 -6.29 -10.71 -23.59
N SER A 235 -6.36 -9.54 -24.24
CA SER A 235 -6.00 -9.38 -25.66
C SER A 235 -4.54 -9.10 -25.88
N VAL A 236 -3.80 -8.72 -24.87
CA VAL A 236 -2.46 -8.14 -25.00
C VAL A 236 -1.41 -9.14 -24.56
N GLU A 237 -0.40 -9.35 -25.43
CA GLU A 237 0.86 -10.00 -25.15
C GLU A 237 1.99 -9.07 -25.64
N ILE A 238 3.01 -8.84 -24.82
CA ILE A 238 4.14 -7.96 -25.12
C ILE A 238 5.41 -8.61 -24.55
N ASP A 239 6.41 -8.84 -25.41
CA ASP A 239 7.70 -9.37 -24.97
C ASP A 239 8.42 -8.36 -24.06
N GLU A 240 8.56 -7.10 -24.51
CA GLU A 240 9.19 -6.00 -23.77
C GLU A 240 8.48 -4.68 -24.05
N TYR A 241 8.36 -3.83 -23.01
CA TYR A 241 7.88 -2.45 -23.18
C TYR A 241 8.78 -1.48 -22.43
N ALA A 242 8.81 -0.24 -22.91
CA ALA A 242 9.42 0.87 -22.19
C ALA A 242 8.68 2.18 -22.49
N MET A 243 8.39 2.94 -21.45
CA MET A 243 7.73 4.25 -21.45
C MET A 243 8.68 5.27 -20.85
N TYR A 244 8.99 6.34 -21.58
CA TYR A 244 10.00 7.32 -21.21
C TYR A 244 9.38 8.67 -20.93
N ASP A 245 9.96 9.34 -19.91
CA ASP A 245 9.62 10.70 -19.52
C ASP A 245 8.10 10.88 -19.36
N MET A 246 7.51 10.09 -18.43
CA MET A 246 6.12 10.27 -18.01
C MET A 246 6.03 11.54 -17.17
N ASP A 247 5.04 12.37 -17.48
CA ASP A 247 4.68 13.56 -16.71
C ASP A 247 3.18 13.51 -16.45
N MET A 248 2.78 13.52 -15.18
CA MET A 248 1.39 13.51 -14.74
C MET A 248 1.13 14.71 -13.85
N SER A 249 0.06 15.43 -14.10
CA SER A 249 -0.43 16.50 -13.24
C SER A 249 -1.92 16.38 -13.00
N ILE A 250 -2.34 16.63 -11.76
CA ILE A 250 -3.75 16.64 -11.35
C ILE A 250 -3.96 17.92 -10.53
N ASP A 251 -5.00 18.69 -10.85
CA ASP A 251 -5.46 19.85 -10.07
C ASP A 251 -6.94 19.63 -9.75
N MET A 252 -7.28 19.55 -8.45
CA MET A 252 -8.64 19.32 -8.01
C MET A 252 -9.03 20.24 -6.86
N ASP A 253 -10.30 20.60 -6.83
CA ASP A 253 -10.94 21.30 -5.72
C ASP A 253 -11.87 20.35 -4.96
N ILE A 254 -11.88 20.48 -3.64
CA ILE A 254 -12.76 19.76 -2.71
C ILE A 254 -13.46 20.82 -1.86
N ASP A 255 -14.79 20.88 -1.93
CA ASP A 255 -15.62 21.81 -1.14
C ASP A 255 -16.59 20.99 -0.28
N ASP A 256 -16.43 21.03 1.04
CA ASP A 256 -17.31 20.37 2.02
C ASP A 256 -18.39 21.32 2.57
N GLY A 257 -18.48 22.55 2.01
CA GLY A 257 -19.40 23.61 2.42
C GLY A 257 -18.93 24.42 3.63
N GLU A 258 -17.89 24.03 4.34
CA GLU A 258 -17.22 24.76 5.43
C GLU A 258 -15.78 25.13 5.05
N THR A 259 -15.13 24.29 4.24
CA THR A 259 -13.75 24.50 3.76
C THR A 259 -13.66 24.30 2.25
N GLU A 260 -12.89 25.17 1.59
CA GLU A 260 -12.46 24.98 0.21
C GLU A 260 -11.01 24.49 0.22
N GLN A 261 -10.75 23.33 -0.39
CA GLN A 261 -9.41 22.75 -0.51
C GLN A 261 -9.06 22.67 -1.98
N ASN A 262 -7.89 23.18 -2.35
CA ASN A 262 -7.30 22.95 -3.67
C ASN A 262 -6.09 22.03 -3.50
N MET A 263 -6.05 20.96 -4.28
CA MET A 263 -4.96 19.98 -4.28
C MET A 263 -4.36 19.90 -5.68
N VAL A 264 -3.04 20.08 -5.76
CA VAL A 264 -2.27 19.90 -6.99
C VAL A 264 -1.24 18.80 -6.75
N MET A 265 -1.25 17.79 -7.62
CA MET A 265 -0.27 16.70 -7.62
C MET A 265 0.45 16.67 -8.96
N ASP A 266 1.78 16.72 -8.90
CA ASP A 266 2.66 16.52 -10.04
C ASP A 266 3.49 15.24 -9.81
N MET A 267 3.62 14.39 -10.82
CA MET A 267 4.44 13.18 -10.76
C MET A 267 5.23 13.02 -12.08
N VAL A 268 6.51 12.70 -11.94
CA VAL A 268 7.38 12.39 -13.07
C VAL A 268 8.00 11.01 -12.89
N ILE A 269 8.06 10.22 -13.96
CA ILE A 269 8.78 8.94 -14.01
C ILE A 269 9.70 8.97 -15.23
N ALA A 270 11.01 8.88 -15.02
CA ALA A 270 11.98 8.95 -16.13
C ALA A 270 11.87 7.73 -17.05
N LEU A 271 11.68 6.54 -16.49
CA LEU A 271 11.49 5.30 -17.23
C LEU A 271 10.53 4.37 -16.47
N SER A 272 9.53 3.84 -17.16
CA SER A 272 8.76 2.68 -16.72
C SER A 272 8.85 1.60 -17.80
N ALA A 273 9.30 0.40 -17.45
CA ALA A 273 9.57 -0.65 -18.42
C ALA A 273 9.27 -2.03 -17.85
N GLY A 274 9.12 -3.02 -18.71
CA GLY A 274 8.91 -4.39 -18.28
C GLY A 274 8.93 -5.40 -19.41
N SER A 275 8.77 -6.68 -19.05
CA SER A 275 8.76 -7.80 -19.96
C SER A 275 7.72 -8.85 -19.58
N ASP A 276 7.47 -9.74 -20.54
CA ASP A 276 6.63 -10.91 -20.35
C ASP A 276 5.21 -10.56 -19.88
N ILE A 277 4.57 -9.57 -20.55
CA ILE A 277 3.14 -9.38 -20.40
C ILE A 277 2.44 -10.43 -21.27
N ASP A 278 1.70 -11.34 -20.67
CA ASP A 278 0.92 -12.36 -21.36
C ASP A 278 -0.50 -12.44 -20.80
N ARG A 279 -1.46 -11.79 -21.50
CA ARG A 279 -2.90 -11.96 -21.30
C ARG A 279 -3.37 -11.79 -19.85
N GLY A 280 -2.82 -10.80 -19.16
CA GLY A 280 -3.13 -10.47 -17.77
C GLY A 280 -2.08 -10.91 -16.76
N ASP A 281 -1.04 -11.61 -17.19
CA ASP A 281 0.12 -11.93 -16.38
C ASP A 281 1.23 -10.92 -16.69
N PHE A 282 1.98 -10.53 -15.66
CA PHE A 282 3.09 -9.56 -15.75
C PHE A 282 4.33 -10.21 -15.15
N GLY A 283 5.30 -10.56 -16.00
CA GLY A 283 6.52 -11.23 -15.56
C GLY A 283 7.39 -10.32 -14.70
N PHE A 284 7.81 -9.19 -15.27
CA PHE A 284 8.67 -8.22 -14.60
C PHE A 284 8.39 -6.80 -15.06
N SER A 285 8.44 -5.84 -14.15
CA SER A 285 8.45 -4.43 -14.48
C SER A 285 9.38 -3.65 -13.54
N LEU A 286 9.85 -2.49 -14.01
CA LEU A 286 10.61 -1.53 -13.20
C LEU A 286 10.21 -0.10 -13.53
N SER A 287 10.43 0.81 -12.57
CA SER A 287 10.35 2.25 -12.79
C SER A 287 11.59 2.93 -12.19
N GLU A 288 12.24 3.81 -12.94
CA GLU A 288 13.43 4.57 -12.54
C GLU A 288 13.10 6.06 -12.46
N GLY A 289 13.62 6.71 -11.43
CA GLY A 289 13.55 8.16 -11.31
C GLY A 289 12.14 8.69 -11.13
N THR A 290 11.34 8.03 -10.27
CA THR A 290 10.03 8.53 -9.87
C THR A 290 10.19 9.68 -8.88
N SER A 291 9.49 10.79 -9.13
CA SER A 291 9.32 11.88 -8.16
C SER A 291 7.89 12.38 -8.18
N TYR A 292 7.41 12.81 -7.03
CA TYR A 292 6.09 13.41 -6.88
C TYR A 292 6.14 14.62 -5.96
N ASP A 293 5.30 15.59 -6.27
CA ASP A 293 5.04 16.77 -5.45
C ASP A 293 3.52 16.93 -5.31
N LEU A 294 3.06 17.00 -4.07
CA LEU A 294 1.68 17.26 -3.70
C LEU A 294 1.61 18.59 -2.97
N SER A 295 0.86 19.53 -3.46
CA SER A 295 0.57 20.78 -2.77
C SER A 295 -0.92 20.89 -2.45
N MET A 296 -1.23 21.31 -1.25
CA MET A 296 -2.59 21.50 -0.77
C MET A 296 -2.75 22.91 -0.20
N SER A 297 -3.84 23.57 -0.56
CA SER A 297 -4.25 24.86 -0.03
C SER A 297 -5.64 24.74 0.58
N ILE A 298 -5.78 25.03 1.88
CA ILE A 298 -7.04 24.91 2.63
C ILE A 298 -7.51 26.30 2.99
N ALA A 299 -8.67 26.71 2.51
CA ALA A 299 -9.34 27.97 2.86
C ALA A 299 -10.61 27.66 3.66
N ALA A 300 -10.86 28.40 4.74
CA ALA A 300 -12.10 28.34 5.53
C ALA A 300 -12.54 29.75 5.90
N GLU A 301 -13.84 29.96 6.12
CA GLU A 301 -14.39 31.31 6.50
C GLU A 301 -13.71 31.89 7.74
N GLU A 302 -13.24 31.05 8.65
CA GLU A 302 -12.59 31.42 9.91
C GLU A 302 -11.09 31.73 9.75
N LEU A 303 -10.47 31.36 8.61
CA LEU A 303 -9.05 31.58 8.34
C LEU A 303 -8.85 32.94 7.64
N SER A 304 -7.92 33.73 8.14
CA SER A 304 -7.56 35.02 7.52
C SER A 304 -6.77 34.86 6.22
N GLN A 305 -6.10 33.71 6.03
CA GLN A 305 -5.36 33.27 4.82
C GLN A 305 -5.46 31.76 4.70
N PRO A 306 -5.41 31.20 3.47
CA PRO A 306 -5.36 29.76 3.27
C PRO A 306 -4.10 29.16 3.92
N ILE A 307 -4.26 27.99 4.51
CA ILE A 307 -3.14 27.17 5.00
C ILE A 307 -2.56 26.44 3.78
N GLN A 308 -1.25 26.50 3.63
CA GLN A 308 -0.54 25.80 2.56
C GLN A 308 0.30 24.67 3.13
N PHE A 309 0.22 23.55 2.47
CA PHE A 309 0.96 22.34 2.79
C PHE A 309 1.56 21.75 1.51
N ALA A 310 2.79 21.29 1.59
CA ALA A 310 3.42 20.57 0.49
C ALA A 310 4.04 19.26 1.00
N SER A 311 3.73 18.15 0.33
CA SER A 311 4.38 16.85 0.52
C SER A 311 5.01 16.46 -0.79
N GLY A 312 6.17 15.84 -0.74
CA GLY A 312 6.84 15.38 -1.93
C GLY A 312 7.77 14.21 -1.63
N GLY A 313 8.27 13.60 -2.67
CA GLY A 313 9.19 12.51 -2.51
C GLY A 313 9.79 12.02 -3.83
N SER A 314 10.70 11.07 -3.69
CA SER A 314 11.29 10.39 -4.84
C SER A 314 11.58 8.93 -4.52
N VAL A 315 11.56 8.10 -5.55
CA VAL A 315 12.02 6.70 -5.52
C VAL A 315 13.05 6.55 -6.63
N GLY A 316 14.26 6.11 -6.27
CA GLY A 316 15.35 5.94 -7.23
C GLY A 316 15.02 4.85 -8.25
N LEU A 317 14.57 3.69 -7.75
CA LEU A 317 14.16 2.54 -8.55
C LEU A 317 13.04 1.79 -7.82
N SER A 318 12.04 1.32 -8.57
CA SER A 318 11.09 0.32 -8.08
C SER A 318 10.96 -0.83 -9.08
N THR A 319 10.66 -2.03 -8.57
CA THR A 319 10.43 -3.21 -9.38
C THR A 319 9.17 -3.94 -8.93
N MET A 320 8.55 -4.64 -9.85
CA MET A 320 7.46 -5.57 -9.60
C MET A 320 7.73 -6.86 -10.38
N SER A 321 7.46 -8.00 -9.78
CA SER A 321 7.64 -9.30 -10.42
C SER A 321 6.56 -10.31 -10.01
N GLY A 322 6.20 -11.20 -10.93
CA GLY A 322 5.33 -12.34 -10.64
C GLY A 322 3.86 -11.98 -10.38
N MET A 323 3.37 -10.83 -10.86
CA MET A 323 1.94 -10.54 -10.84
C MET A 323 1.23 -11.39 -11.89
N ASN A 324 0.31 -12.24 -11.46
CA ASN A 324 -0.46 -13.14 -12.30
C ASN A 324 -1.95 -12.91 -12.05
N LEU A 325 -2.63 -12.34 -13.02
CA LEU A 325 -4.07 -12.06 -13.00
C LEU A 325 -4.79 -12.74 -14.17
N GLY A 326 -4.09 -13.46 -15.03
CA GLY A 326 -4.64 -14.01 -16.27
C GLY A 326 -5.81 -14.96 -16.04
N VAL A 327 -5.78 -15.78 -14.99
CA VAL A 327 -6.89 -16.69 -14.65
C VAL A 327 -8.11 -15.88 -14.20
N LEU A 328 -7.93 -14.94 -13.27
CA LEU A 328 -9.00 -14.05 -12.79
C LEU A 328 -9.61 -13.24 -13.95
N MET A 329 -8.78 -12.62 -14.78
CA MET A 329 -9.24 -11.85 -15.94
C MET A 329 -10.05 -12.73 -16.92
N GLY A 330 -9.71 -14.03 -17.01
CA GLY A 330 -10.47 -15.00 -17.81
C GLY A 330 -11.90 -15.25 -17.28
N TYR A 331 -12.15 -15.12 -15.98
CA TYR A 331 -13.50 -15.17 -15.39
C TYR A 331 -14.22 -13.84 -15.61
N LEU A 332 -13.55 -12.72 -15.34
CA LEU A 332 -14.13 -11.38 -15.47
C LEU A 332 -14.60 -11.08 -16.91
N GLU A 333 -13.79 -11.44 -17.93
CA GLU A 333 -14.19 -11.23 -19.33
C GLU A 333 -15.46 -12.01 -19.75
N ARG A 334 -15.73 -13.15 -19.06
CA ARG A 334 -16.94 -13.97 -19.27
C ARG A 334 -18.10 -13.61 -18.34
N GLN A 335 -17.92 -12.59 -17.48
CA GLN A 335 -18.89 -12.17 -16.47
C GLN A 335 -19.22 -13.33 -15.49
N GLU A 336 -18.23 -14.13 -15.15
CA GLU A 336 -18.34 -15.27 -14.25
C GLU A 336 -17.64 -14.96 -12.93
N VAL A 337 -18.27 -15.33 -11.82
CA VAL A 337 -17.62 -15.33 -10.52
C VAL A 337 -16.73 -16.59 -10.43
N PRO A 338 -15.45 -16.48 -10.06
CA PRO A 338 -14.58 -17.64 -9.91
C PRO A 338 -15.11 -18.62 -8.86
N ASP A 339 -15.12 -19.91 -9.20
CA ASP A 339 -15.46 -20.96 -8.23
C ASP A 339 -14.44 -20.96 -7.09
N ALA A 340 -14.90 -21.05 -5.85
CA ALA A 340 -14.04 -21.12 -4.66
C ALA A 340 -13.09 -22.34 -4.63
N GLY A 341 -13.29 -23.34 -5.50
CA GLY A 341 -12.37 -24.48 -5.66
C GLY A 341 -11.09 -24.18 -6.45
N ILE A 342 -10.91 -22.94 -6.95
CA ILE A 342 -9.73 -22.54 -7.73
C ILE A 342 -8.70 -21.95 -6.77
N GLN A 343 -7.65 -22.70 -6.48
CA GLN A 343 -6.60 -22.26 -5.56
C GLN A 343 -5.72 -21.18 -6.17
N GLU A 344 -5.12 -21.41 -7.32
CA GLU A 344 -4.24 -20.47 -8.03
C GLU A 344 -5.04 -19.50 -8.91
N LEU A 345 -5.91 -18.65 -8.31
CA LEU A 345 -6.72 -17.70 -9.05
C LEU A 345 -5.93 -16.47 -9.49
N MET A 346 -5.08 -15.97 -8.61
CA MET A 346 -4.30 -14.76 -8.83
C MET A 346 -3.02 -14.75 -8.00
N SER A 347 -2.09 -13.88 -8.36
CA SER A 347 -0.95 -13.45 -7.54
C SER A 347 -0.75 -11.96 -7.75
N LEU A 348 -0.50 -11.21 -6.69
CA LEU A 348 -0.12 -9.80 -6.80
C LEU A 348 1.39 -9.61 -6.97
N GLY A 349 2.17 -10.69 -6.79
CA GLY A 349 3.62 -10.67 -6.99
C GLY A 349 4.39 -10.00 -5.86
N GLN A 350 5.61 -9.59 -6.19
CA GLN A 350 6.52 -8.90 -5.27
C GLN A 350 6.79 -7.50 -5.78
N PHE A 351 6.82 -6.53 -4.85
CA PHE A 351 7.15 -5.13 -5.11
C PHE A 351 8.40 -4.78 -4.32
N GLU A 352 9.36 -4.13 -4.97
CA GLU A 352 10.59 -3.67 -4.34
C GLU A 352 10.87 -2.22 -4.71
N SER A 353 11.32 -1.41 -3.76
CA SER A 353 11.72 -0.03 -4.00
C SER A 353 13.07 0.27 -3.35
N PHE A 354 13.83 1.18 -3.98
CA PHE A 354 15.17 1.57 -3.56
C PHE A 354 15.30 3.09 -3.54
N ASP A 355 16.09 3.58 -2.59
CA ASP A 355 16.44 4.99 -2.43
C ASP A 355 15.20 5.91 -2.40
N SER A 356 14.22 5.53 -1.55
CA SER A 356 13.01 6.31 -1.35
C SER A 356 13.28 7.48 -0.39
N VAL A 357 12.75 8.66 -0.71
CA VAL A 357 12.85 9.89 0.10
C VAL A 357 11.47 10.51 0.20
N SER A 358 11.07 10.91 1.42
CA SER A 358 9.83 11.67 1.65
C SER A 358 10.12 13.02 2.28
N THR A 359 9.44 14.06 1.83
CA THR A 359 9.60 15.45 2.29
C THR A 359 8.27 16.08 2.68
N LEU A 360 8.29 16.97 3.68
CA LEU A 360 7.19 17.85 4.04
C LEU A 360 7.68 19.30 3.99
N ASN A 361 7.01 20.16 3.21
CA ASN A 361 7.43 21.54 2.92
C ASN A 361 8.93 21.65 2.56
N GLY A 362 9.44 20.65 1.80
CA GLY A 362 10.83 20.58 1.39
C GLY A 362 11.83 20.09 2.46
N VAL A 363 11.36 19.72 3.64
CA VAL A 363 12.18 19.10 4.68
C VAL A 363 12.11 17.58 4.54
N THR A 364 13.26 16.91 4.44
CA THR A 364 13.31 15.44 4.42
C THR A 364 12.86 14.89 5.78
N ILE A 365 11.78 14.09 5.78
CA ILE A 365 11.18 13.47 6.96
C ILE A 365 11.61 12.02 7.10
N SER A 366 11.71 11.30 5.98
CA SER A 366 12.18 9.92 5.98
C SER A 366 12.96 9.57 4.73
N THR A 367 13.84 8.59 4.87
CA THR A 367 14.48 7.89 3.74
C THR A 367 14.38 6.39 3.99
N VAL A 368 14.30 5.61 2.91
CA VAL A 368 14.32 4.14 2.95
C VAL A 368 15.29 3.67 1.89
N GLY A 369 16.35 2.96 2.31
CA GLY A 369 17.33 2.43 1.37
C GLY A 369 16.73 1.34 0.49
N ARG A 370 15.97 0.41 1.09
CA ARG A 370 15.24 -0.65 0.39
C ARG A 370 13.94 -0.98 1.11
N ALA A 371 12.85 -1.15 0.38
CA ALA A 371 11.62 -1.76 0.87
C ALA A 371 11.17 -2.87 -0.07
N LEU A 372 10.67 -3.98 0.51
CA LEU A 372 10.10 -5.13 -0.20
C LEU A 372 8.70 -5.40 0.35
N VAL A 373 7.74 -5.64 -0.53
CA VAL A 373 6.41 -6.19 -0.22
C VAL A 373 6.23 -7.47 -1.02
N ASP A 374 5.99 -8.58 -0.35
CA ASP A 374 5.73 -9.88 -0.98
C ASP A 374 4.26 -10.28 -0.79
N LEU A 375 3.53 -10.34 -1.90
CA LEU A 375 2.14 -10.73 -2.02
C LEU A 375 2.00 -11.79 -3.14
N SER A 376 3.00 -12.68 -3.27
CA SER A 376 3.08 -13.60 -4.41
C SER A 376 2.26 -14.87 -4.24
N GLU A 377 1.93 -15.27 -3.02
CA GLU A 377 1.27 -16.55 -2.73
C GLU A 377 -0.19 -16.34 -2.32
N TRP A 378 -1.12 -16.89 -3.09
CA TRP A 378 -2.57 -16.75 -2.89
C TRP A 378 -3.31 -18.06 -3.12
N ASN A 379 -4.31 -18.31 -2.27
CA ASN A 379 -5.33 -19.31 -2.51
C ASN A 379 -6.68 -18.60 -2.73
N TRP A 380 -7.21 -18.68 -3.95
CA TRP A 380 -8.39 -17.94 -4.37
C TRP A 380 -8.20 -16.43 -4.13
N PHE A 381 -8.95 -15.80 -3.24
CA PHE A 381 -8.80 -14.39 -2.82
C PHE A 381 -8.13 -14.25 -1.44
N VAL A 382 -7.60 -15.33 -0.86
CA VAL A 382 -6.94 -15.31 0.45
C VAL A 382 -5.44 -15.40 0.27
N PRO A 383 -4.64 -14.44 0.79
CA PRO A 383 -3.19 -14.52 0.72
C PRO A 383 -2.66 -15.62 1.63
N GLU A 384 -1.79 -16.50 1.11
CA GLU A 384 -1.01 -17.46 1.91
C GLU A 384 0.22 -16.82 2.53
N ARG A 385 0.72 -15.75 1.90
CA ARG A 385 1.87 -15.00 2.40
C ARG A 385 1.66 -13.51 2.21
N ILE A 386 1.91 -12.76 3.29
CA ILE A 386 2.07 -11.32 3.28
C ILE A 386 3.40 -11.04 3.98
N ALA A 387 4.40 -10.55 3.25
CA ALA A 387 5.65 -10.15 3.88
C ALA A 387 6.04 -8.73 3.45
N PHE A 388 6.73 -8.08 4.34
CA PHE A 388 7.21 -6.73 4.12
C PHE A 388 8.59 -6.58 4.81
N GLU A 389 9.58 -5.99 4.12
CA GLU A 389 10.91 -5.67 4.65
C GLU A 389 11.25 -4.21 4.37
N GLY A 390 11.90 -3.57 5.32
CA GLY A 390 12.49 -2.24 5.15
C GLY A 390 13.92 -2.21 5.71
N GLN A 391 14.86 -1.73 4.91
CA GLN A 391 16.26 -1.64 5.26
C GLN A 391 16.76 -0.20 5.11
N ASP A 392 17.72 0.19 5.95
CA ASP A 392 18.27 1.54 5.96
C ASP A 392 17.16 2.62 6.06
N ILE A 393 16.15 2.37 6.92
CA ILE A 393 15.08 3.32 7.19
C ILE A 393 15.63 4.41 8.10
N SER A 394 15.44 5.67 7.73
CA SER A 394 15.82 6.81 8.53
C SER A 394 14.65 7.75 8.73
N TYR A 395 14.29 8.01 9.99
CA TYR A 395 13.26 8.98 10.36
C TYR A 395 13.89 10.24 10.95
N ASN A 396 13.65 11.39 10.33
CA ASN A 396 14.12 12.70 10.78
C ASN A 396 13.10 13.38 11.69
N LEU A 397 13.08 12.99 12.98
CA LEU A 397 12.19 13.58 13.98
C LEU A 397 12.49 15.07 14.19
N GLY A 398 13.77 15.47 14.13
CA GLY A 398 14.17 16.87 14.21
C GLY A 398 13.59 17.69 13.07
N GLY A 399 13.65 17.18 11.85
CA GLY A 399 13.04 17.79 10.67
C GLY A 399 11.52 17.89 10.77
N TYR A 400 10.86 16.85 11.29
CA TYR A 400 9.42 16.88 11.53
C TYR A 400 9.03 17.97 12.56
N MET A 401 9.81 18.14 13.63
CA MET A 401 9.58 19.21 14.60
C MET A 401 9.81 20.60 14.00
N ASP A 402 10.82 20.77 13.15
CA ASP A 402 11.08 22.00 12.41
C ASP A 402 9.93 22.33 11.44
N PHE A 403 9.41 21.31 10.74
CA PHE A 403 8.20 21.44 9.91
C PHE A 403 6.99 21.88 10.74
N MET A 404 6.67 21.16 11.83
CA MET A 404 5.51 21.48 12.69
C MET A 404 5.60 22.90 13.26
N THR A 405 6.79 23.33 13.68
CA THR A 405 7.01 24.68 14.19
C THR A 405 6.75 25.73 13.11
N THR A 406 7.24 25.50 11.89
CA THR A 406 7.06 26.44 10.77
C THR A 406 5.61 26.48 10.33
N PHE A 407 5.00 25.31 10.14
CA PHE A 407 3.61 25.17 9.72
C PHE A 407 2.63 25.87 10.67
N MET A 408 2.80 25.68 11.98
CA MET A 408 1.95 26.35 12.97
C MET A 408 2.23 27.85 13.08
N ALA A 409 3.49 28.29 12.85
CA ALA A 409 3.82 29.71 12.85
C ALA A 409 3.20 30.48 11.67
N ASP A 410 2.95 29.80 10.56
CA ASP A 410 2.30 30.36 9.38
C ASP A 410 0.76 30.44 9.53
N MET A 411 0.18 29.83 10.59
CA MET A 411 -1.24 29.97 10.93
C MET A 411 -1.47 31.30 11.69
N PRO A 412 -2.17 32.29 11.09
CA PRO A 412 -2.31 33.65 11.70
C PRO A 412 -2.97 33.65 13.07
N GLU A 413 -3.97 32.78 13.26
CA GLU A 413 -4.72 32.68 14.52
C GLU A 413 -3.88 32.08 15.64
N VAL A 414 -2.99 31.16 15.31
CA VAL A 414 -2.05 30.49 16.23
C VAL A 414 -0.93 31.47 16.60
N ALA A 415 -0.44 32.26 15.63
CA ALA A 415 0.65 33.21 15.85
C ALA A 415 0.27 34.38 16.78
N GLU A 416 -1.03 34.76 16.87
CA GLU A 416 -1.53 35.81 17.74
C GLU A 416 -1.96 35.32 19.14
N ASP A 417 -2.07 33.99 19.35
CA ASP A 417 -2.47 33.39 20.62
C ASP A 417 -1.26 33.22 21.56
N PRO A 418 -1.30 33.81 22.77
CA PRO A 418 -0.24 33.65 23.76
C PRO A 418 -0.04 32.19 24.21
N GLU A 419 -1.10 31.37 24.26
CA GLU A 419 -0.99 29.93 24.62
C GLU A 419 -0.29 29.15 23.52
N ALA A 420 -0.53 29.47 22.24
CA ALA A 420 0.17 28.90 21.12
C ALA A 420 1.68 29.22 21.14
N SER A 421 2.05 30.45 21.55
CA SER A 421 3.47 30.81 21.69
C SER A 421 4.21 29.94 22.71
N GLU A 422 3.53 29.44 23.76
CA GLU A 422 4.11 28.51 24.73
C GLU A 422 4.29 27.11 24.09
N VAL A 423 3.33 26.67 23.27
CA VAL A 423 3.44 25.39 22.50
C VAL A 423 4.61 25.44 21.52
N PHE A 424 4.82 26.55 20.80
CA PHE A 424 5.98 26.72 19.91
C PHE A 424 7.30 26.64 20.65
N ALA A 425 7.40 27.31 21.81
CA ALA A 425 8.59 27.23 22.64
C ALA A 425 8.85 25.79 23.11
N MET A 426 7.78 25.04 23.38
CA MET A 426 7.88 23.63 23.75
C MET A 426 8.40 22.78 22.58
N PHE A 427 7.91 22.94 21.36
CA PHE A 427 8.40 22.20 20.18
C PHE A 427 9.89 22.48 19.93
N GLY A 428 10.32 23.75 20.00
CA GLY A 428 11.73 24.11 19.89
C GLY A 428 12.61 23.44 20.95
N SER A 429 12.12 23.38 22.19
CA SER A 429 12.86 22.73 23.29
C SER A 429 12.87 21.21 23.18
N VAL A 430 11.79 20.60 22.73
CA VAL A 430 11.77 19.14 22.43
C VAL A 430 12.74 18.83 21.30
N ARG A 431 12.79 19.66 20.27
CA ARG A 431 13.75 19.52 19.18
C ARG A 431 15.22 19.59 19.65
N GLU A 432 15.55 20.54 20.56
CA GLU A 432 16.87 20.61 21.18
C GLU A 432 17.17 19.34 22.00
N ALA A 433 16.19 18.84 22.77
CA ALA A 433 16.34 17.62 23.54
C ALA A 433 16.56 16.37 22.65
N LEU A 434 15.87 16.27 21.51
CA LEU A 434 16.10 15.19 20.54
C LEU A 434 17.54 15.19 20.02
N VAL A 435 18.10 16.35 19.69
CA VAL A 435 19.51 16.49 19.26
C VAL A 435 20.47 16.13 20.38
N ASP A 436 20.24 16.64 21.59
CA ASP A 436 21.12 16.37 22.74
C ASP A 436 21.15 14.87 23.14
N LEU A 437 20.07 14.15 22.83
CA LEU A 437 19.93 12.71 23.11
C LEU A 437 20.29 11.84 21.91
N ASP A 438 20.74 12.43 20.79
CA ASP A 438 20.99 11.68 19.54
C ASP A 438 19.75 10.88 19.08
N MET A 439 18.61 11.56 19.08
CA MET A 439 17.28 11.05 18.69
C MET A 439 16.64 11.88 17.58
N ASP A 440 17.30 12.91 17.08
CA ASP A 440 16.77 13.76 16.01
C ASP A 440 16.67 13.02 14.67
N VAL A 441 17.48 11.98 14.48
CA VAL A 441 17.36 11.01 13.40
C VAL A 441 17.39 9.59 13.99
N ILE A 442 16.41 8.78 13.68
CA ILE A 442 16.34 7.37 14.07
C ILE A 442 16.56 6.52 12.82
N ASN A 443 17.61 5.69 12.85
CA ASN A 443 17.88 4.70 11.82
C ASN A 443 17.43 3.34 12.31
N MET A 444 16.76 2.56 11.43
CA MET A 444 16.27 1.23 11.77
C MET A 444 16.11 0.34 10.55
N ASP A 445 16.17 -0.95 10.81
CA ASP A 445 15.66 -1.99 9.93
C ASP A 445 14.42 -2.62 10.55
N MET A 446 13.50 -3.07 9.74
CA MET A 446 12.33 -3.79 10.24
C MET A 446 11.81 -4.79 9.19
N ALA A 447 11.22 -5.99 9.65
CA ALA A 447 10.57 -7.01 8.83
C ALA A 447 9.28 -7.55 9.48
N MET A 448 8.24 -7.88 8.70
CA MET A 448 7.01 -8.53 9.14
C MET A 448 6.67 -9.62 8.14
N SER A 449 6.25 -10.76 8.60
CA SER A 449 5.61 -11.76 7.75
C SER A 449 4.37 -12.34 8.44
N LEU A 450 3.39 -12.65 7.61
CA LEU A 450 2.25 -13.48 7.93
C LEU A 450 2.24 -14.59 6.90
N ASP A 451 2.36 -15.83 7.36
CA ASP A 451 2.34 -17.03 6.53
C ASP A 451 1.16 -17.91 6.96
N TRP A 452 0.41 -18.44 6.00
CA TRP A 452 -0.73 -19.32 6.21
C TRP A 452 -0.66 -20.49 5.23
N ASP A 453 -0.58 -21.71 5.75
CA ASP A 453 -0.65 -22.94 4.95
C ASP A 453 -2.11 -23.30 4.71
N ALA A 454 -2.59 -23.13 3.49
CA ALA A 454 -3.97 -23.34 3.11
C ALA A 454 -4.48 -24.76 3.30
N ASP A 455 -3.61 -25.78 3.22
CA ASP A 455 -3.98 -27.19 3.38
C ASP A 455 -4.21 -27.57 4.84
N THR A 456 -3.40 -27.01 5.75
CA THR A 456 -3.38 -27.39 7.17
C THR A 456 -3.94 -26.33 8.10
N GLY A 457 -4.10 -25.09 7.63
CA GLY A 457 -4.45 -23.94 8.44
C GLY A 457 -3.31 -23.44 9.34
N MET A 458 -2.10 -24.02 9.25
CA MET A 458 -0.98 -23.57 10.07
C MET A 458 -0.61 -22.15 9.71
N THR A 459 -0.54 -21.27 10.71
CA THR A 459 -0.29 -19.84 10.52
C THR A 459 0.88 -19.42 11.39
N GLY A 460 1.76 -18.59 10.83
CA GLY A 460 2.86 -17.94 11.51
C GLY A 460 2.82 -16.43 11.30
N PHE A 461 3.19 -15.69 12.31
CA PHE A 461 3.44 -14.25 12.22
C PHE A 461 4.76 -13.95 12.91
N ASP A 462 5.61 -13.24 12.21
CA ASP A 462 6.88 -12.74 12.73
C ASP A 462 6.96 -11.23 12.54
N PHE A 463 7.43 -10.54 13.56
CA PHE A 463 7.73 -9.11 13.57
C PHE A 463 9.04 -8.87 14.33
N GLY A 464 9.99 -8.12 13.80
CA GLY A 464 11.22 -7.67 14.47
C GLY A 464 11.62 -6.29 13.95
N THR A 465 12.31 -5.53 14.76
CA THR A 465 12.95 -4.27 14.37
C THR A 465 14.28 -4.13 15.09
N ASP A 466 15.26 -3.56 14.41
CA ASP A 466 16.57 -3.20 14.95
C ASP A 466 16.76 -1.69 14.74
N ALA A 467 16.82 -0.94 15.84
CA ALA A 467 16.96 0.51 15.79
C ALA A 467 18.30 0.92 16.41
N ASP A 468 19.14 1.61 15.62
CA ASP A 468 20.50 2.03 15.99
C ASP A 468 20.54 2.81 17.31
N GLY A 469 21.25 2.27 18.30
CA GLY A 469 21.40 2.88 19.63
C GLY A 469 20.12 2.95 20.46
N PHE A 470 19.10 2.17 20.08
CA PHE A 470 17.88 1.93 20.87
C PHE A 470 17.80 0.47 21.28
N GLY A 471 17.98 -0.47 20.34
CA GLY A 471 17.91 -1.89 20.56
C GLY A 471 16.99 -2.62 19.58
N THR A 472 16.68 -3.87 19.91
CA THR A 472 15.87 -4.75 19.07
C THR A 472 14.55 -5.09 19.74
N LEU A 473 13.51 -5.27 18.93
CA LEU A 473 12.21 -5.81 19.33
C LEU A 473 11.85 -6.94 18.35
N ASN A 474 11.59 -8.14 18.88
CA ASN A 474 11.11 -9.27 18.11
C ASN A 474 9.80 -9.80 18.72
N MET A 475 8.85 -10.15 17.88
CA MET A 475 7.59 -10.77 18.29
C MET A 475 7.20 -11.79 17.23
N GLY A 476 6.88 -12.99 17.68
CA GLY A 476 6.38 -14.05 16.81
C GLY A 476 5.20 -14.77 17.44
N PHE A 477 4.30 -15.29 16.63
CA PHE A 477 3.36 -16.28 17.06
C PHE A 477 3.17 -17.33 15.97
N ALA A 478 2.90 -18.57 16.39
CA ALA A 478 2.45 -19.64 15.52
C ALA A 478 1.15 -20.23 16.03
N GLY A 479 0.33 -20.75 15.13
CA GLY A 479 -0.96 -21.28 15.47
C GLY A 479 -1.66 -21.94 14.31
N TYR A 480 -2.95 -22.06 14.45
CA TYR A 480 -3.85 -22.53 13.40
C TYR A 480 -4.93 -21.50 13.14
N MET A 481 -5.24 -21.30 11.88
CA MET A 481 -6.45 -20.67 11.35
C MET A 481 -7.26 -21.73 10.59
N PRO A 482 -8.49 -21.46 10.19
CA PRO A 482 -9.20 -22.36 9.29
C PRO A 482 -8.39 -22.69 8.04
N SER A 483 -8.42 -23.96 7.61
CA SER A 483 -7.87 -24.36 6.32
C SER A 483 -8.70 -23.80 5.17
N TYR A 484 -8.12 -23.74 3.97
CA TYR A 484 -8.84 -23.28 2.78
C TYR A 484 -10.14 -24.05 2.53
N SER A 485 -10.15 -25.37 2.76
CA SER A 485 -11.34 -26.20 2.59
C SER A 485 -12.46 -25.87 3.58
N GLU A 486 -12.13 -25.40 4.78
CA GLU A 486 -13.08 -24.95 5.78
C GLU A 486 -13.65 -23.58 5.42
N PHE A 487 -12.82 -22.65 4.93
CA PHE A 487 -13.27 -21.38 4.36
C PHE A 487 -14.27 -21.57 3.21
N VAL A 488 -13.94 -22.43 2.24
CA VAL A 488 -14.83 -22.74 1.11
C VAL A 488 -16.16 -23.31 1.58
N THR A 489 -16.12 -24.21 2.56
CA THR A 489 -17.33 -24.81 3.13
C THR A 489 -18.21 -23.77 3.80
N ALA A 490 -17.63 -22.88 4.60
CA ALA A 490 -18.36 -21.80 5.25
C ALA A 490 -18.98 -20.83 4.22
N TYR A 491 -18.23 -20.46 3.19
CA TYR A 491 -18.70 -19.62 2.08
C TYR A 491 -19.90 -20.26 1.35
N GLU A 492 -19.80 -21.54 0.97
CA GLU A 492 -20.89 -22.26 0.30
C GLU A 492 -22.13 -22.41 1.17
N ASP A 493 -21.96 -22.61 2.48
CA ASP A 493 -23.08 -22.79 3.42
C ASP A 493 -23.77 -21.46 3.74
N ALA A 494 -23.03 -20.36 3.83
CA ALA A 494 -23.57 -19.01 3.94
C ALA A 494 -24.43 -18.65 2.70
N GLY A 495 -23.94 -18.96 1.49
CA GLY A 495 -24.68 -18.74 0.23
C GLY A 495 -25.98 -19.54 0.14
N LYS A 496 -26.09 -20.71 0.80
CA LYS A 496 -27.32 -21.51 0.84
C LYS A 496 -28.37 -20.96 1.84
N GLY A 497 -27.91 -20.18 2.84
CA GLY A 497 -28.78 -19.57 3.86
C GLY A 497 -29.44 -18.27 3.44
N ALA A 498 -28.92 -17.62 2.40
CA ALA A 498 -29.46 -16.37 1.83
C ALA A 498 -30.72 -16.60 0.98
N ASP A 499 -31.78 -17.19 1.56
CA ASP A 499 -33.10 -17.33 0.90
C ASP A 499 -33.86 -15.99 1.00
N ASP A 500 -34.42 -15.54 -0.10
CA ASP A 500 -35.09 -14.32 -0.55
C ASP A 500 -35.99 -13.52 0.44
N ASN A 501 -35.91 -13.65 1.74
CA ASN A 501 -36.93 -13.11 2.66
C ASN A 501 -36.49 -12.00 3.64
N ASP A 502 -35.21 -11.68 3.78
CA ASP A 502 -34.82 -10.59 4.67
C ASP A 502 -34.58 -9.27 3.93
N LYS A 503 -35.68 -8.57 3.65
CA LYS A 503 -35.68 -7.18 3.11
C LYS A 503 -35.63 -6.09 4.21
N ASP A 504 -35.42 -6.48 5.45
CA ASP A 504 -35.30 -5.52 6.55
C ASP A 504 -33.81 -5.36 6.91
N GLY A 505 -33.12 -4.50 6.19
CA GLY A 505 -31.72 -4.09 6.19
C GLY A 505 -30.95 -3.91 7.51
N MET A 506 -30.93 -4.91 8.40
CA MET A 506 -30.16 -4.97 9.65
C MET A 506 -29.77 -6.42 10.04
N SER A 507 -29.66 -7.37 9.11
CA SER A 507 -29.07 -8.66 9.42
C SER A 507 -27.58 -8.62 9.04
N GLU A 508 -26.71 -8.99 9.98
CA GLU A 508 -25.30 -9.30 9.70
C GLU A 508 -25.23 -10.19 8.46
N ASP A 509 -24.27 -9.93 7.57
CA ASP A 509 -24.06 -10.75 6.38
C ASP A 509 -23.94 -12.22 6.85
N PRO A 510 -24.72 -13.17 6.29
CA PRO A 510 -24.63 -14.58 6.68
C PRO A 510 -23.21 -15.15 6.54
N PHE A 511 -22.41 -14.58 5.66
CA PHE A 511 -21.01 -14.95 5.50
C PHE A 511 -20.15 -14.47 6.68
N ASP A 512 -20.33 -13.23 7.14
CA ASP A 512 -19.58 -12.70 8.28
C ASP A 512 -19.86 -13.50 9.56
N ALA A 513 -21.12 -13.85 9.82
CA ALA A 513 -21.48 -14.68 10.96
C ALA A 513 -20.89 -16.11 10.87
N ALA A 514 -20.89 -16.71 9.68
CA ALA A 514 -20.30 -18.03 9.47
C ALA A 514 -18.78 -17.99 9.60
N LEU A 515 -18.14 -16.92 9.13
CA LEU A 515 -16.70 -16.70 9.25
C LEU A 515 -16.30 -16.48 10.72
N GLU A 516 -17.06 -15.70 11.48
CA GLU A 516 -16.81 -15.48 12.91
C GLU A 516 -16.90 -16.80 13.70
N GLU A 517 -17.93 -17.63 13.44
CA GLU A 517 -18.08 -18.94 14.07
C GLU A 517 -16.92 -19.89 13.71
N LEU A 518 -16.52 -19.90 12.43
CA LEU A 518 -15.40 -20.71 11.95
C LEU A 518 -14.08 -20.29 12.60
N MET A 519 -13.79 -18.99 12.60
CA MET A 519 -12.58 -18.46 13.24
C MET A 519 -12.55 -18.79 14.73
N ALA A 520 -13.66 -18.60 15.44
CA ALA A 520 -13.76 -18.91 16.87
C ALA A 520 -13.55 -20.40 17.17
N SER A 521 -13.90 -21.32 16.25
CA SER A 521 -13.78 -22.77 16.47
C SER A 521 -12.40 -23.33 16.12
N GLU A 522 -11.77 -22.83 15.06
CA GLU A 522 -10.54 -23.40 14.50
C GLU A 522 -9.27 -22.66 14.90
N MET A 523 -9.38 -21.39 15.33
CA MET A 523 -8.20 -20.64 15.79
C MET A 523 -7.59 -21.27 17.04
N ALA A 524 -6.26 -21.50 16.99
CA ALA A 524 -5.51 -21.99 18.13
C ALA A 524 -4.06 -21.48 18.10
N LEU A 525 -3.54 -21.06 19.26
CA LEU A 525 -2.15 -20.63 19.43
C LEU A 525 -1.28 -21.84 19.82
N THR A 526 -0.17 -22.05 19.14
CA THR A 526 0.81 -23.11 19.47
C THR A 526 2.10 -22.55 20.03
N ASP A 527 2.47 -21.32 19.65
CA ASP A 527 3.70 -20.67 20.10
C ASP A 527 3.51 -19.16 20.13
N PHE A 528 4.13 -18.50 21.09
CA PHE A 528 4.27 -17.05 21.13
C PHE A 528 5.65 -16.73 21.71
N ASP A 529 6.40 -15.85 21.05
CA ASP A 529 7.69 -15.37 21.49
C ASP A 529 7.73 -13.84 21.40
N PHE A 530 8.21 -13.19 22.46
CA PHE A 530 8.43 -11.76 22.51
C PHE A 530 9.79 -11.51 23.15
N GLU A 531 10.66 -10.81 22.44
CA GLU A 531 11.98 -10.42 22.92
C GLU A 531 12.22 -8.94 22.69
N ILE A 532 12.73 -8.26 23.71
CA ILE A 532 13.20 -6.88 23.62
C ILE A 532 14.62 -6.79 24.19
N ALA A 533 15.55 -6.17 23.45
CA ALA A 533 16.88 -5.88 23.93
C ALA A 533 17.16 -4.37 23.89
N ASP A 534 17.76 -3.84 24.97
CA ASP A 534 18.10 -2.42 25.11
C ASP A 534 19.58 -2.18 24.75
N ASP A 535 19.83 -1.36 23.73
CA ASP A 535 21.17 -0.87 23.33
C ASP A 535 21.31 0.64 23.58
N GLY A 536 20.74 1.12 24.69
CA GLY A 536 20.75 2.54 25.08
C GLY A 536 19.44 3.28 24.89
N GLY A 537 18.44 2.68 24.27
CA GLY A 537 17.13 3.27 24.02
C GLY A 537 16.42 3.72 25.29
N MET A 538 16.53 2.95 26.37
CA MET A 538 15.95 3.34 27.67
C MET A 538 16.50 4.66 28.19
N ASP A 539 17.82 4.91 28.07
CA ASP A 539 18.43 6.16 28.53
C ASP A 539 17.95 7.34 27.68
N LYS A 540 17.79 7.15 26.38
CA LYS A 540 17.25 8.16 25.45
C LYS A 540 15.78 8.48 25.78
N VAL A 541 14.94 7.47 25.96
CA VAL A 541 13.51 7.63 26.28
C VAL A 541 13.32 8.33 27.64
N PHE A 542 14.06 7.92 28.68
CA PHE A 542 13.99 8.58 29.97
C PHE A 542 14.59 10.00 29.93
N GLY A 543 15.64 10.23 29.13
CA GLY A 543 16.18 11.56 28.88
C GLY A 543 15.15 12.49 28.24
N LEU A 544 14.43 12.02 27.24
CA LEU A 544 13.34 12.76 26.58
C LEU A 544 12.19 13.04 27.56
N ALA A 545 11.78 12.06 28.37
CA ALA A 545 10.74 12.26 29.39
C ALA A 545 11.12 13.34 30.41
N ILE A 546 12.39 13.38 30.81
CA ILE A 546 12.91 14.43 31.70
C ILE A 546 12.89 15.80 31.02
N ALA A 547 13.32 15.89 29.76
CA ALA A 547 13.29 17.12 28.98
C ALA A 547 11.87 17.66 28.84
N ILE A 548 10.90 16.80 28.50
CA ILE A 548 9.48 17.17 28.43
C ILE A 548 8.98 17.66 29.80
N ALA A 549 9.33 16.98 30.90
CA ALA A 549 8.91 17.39 32.24
C ALA A 549 9.49 18.75 32.66
N GLN A 550 10.65 19.16 32.13
CA GLN A 550 11.22 20.48 32.37
C GLN A 550 10.42 21.60 31.69
N LEU A 551 9.69 21.29 30.62
CA LEU A 551 8.86 22.24 29.88
C LEU A 551 7.45 22.39 30.47
N MET A 552 7.02 21.43 31.30
CA MET A 552 5.69 21.50 31.92
C MET A 552 5.63 22.58 33.01
N PRO A 553 4.44 23.14 33.33
CA PRO A 553 4.25 24.14 34.38
C PRO A 553 4.80 23.68 35.74
N GLU A 554 5.32 24.62 36.56
CA GLU A 554 5.96 24.30 37.86
C GLU A 554 5.00 23.63 38.86
N ASP A 555 3.70 23.86 38.74
CA ASP A 555 2.66 23.29 39.59
C ASP A 555 2.23 21.87 39.18
N ASN A 556 2.72 21.35 38.05
CA ASN A 556 2.50 19.97 37.65
C ASN A 556 3.23 19.02 38.60
N ALA A 557 2.46 18.29 39.43
CA ALA A 557 3.00 17.43 40.48
C ALA A 557 3.74 16.21 39.91
N GLU A 558 3.34 15.68 38.74
CA GLU A 558 3.97 14.53 38.09
C GLU A 558 5.31 14.94 37.48
N ALA A 559 5.34 16.04 36.74
CA ALA A 559 6.57 16.59 36.18
C ALA A 559 7.59 16.96 37.27
N ALA A 560 7.13 17.48 38.41
CA ALA A 560 8.01 17.84 39.52
C ALA A 560 8.85 16.67 40.07
N MET A 561 8.33 15.44 39.97
CA MET A 561 9.03 14.23 40.44
C MET A 561 10.24 13.87 39.57
N ILE A 562 10.18 14.15 38.26
CA ILE A 562 11.22 13.70 37.31
C ILE A 562 12.03 14.85 36.71
N ARG A 563 11.57 16.09 36.83
CA ARG A 563 12.16 17.30 36.22
C ARG A 563 13.67 17.50 36.50
N ASN A 564 14.16 17.07 37.67
CA ASN A 564 15.55 17.20 38.06
C ASN A 564 16.28 15.84 38.17
N ALA A 565 15.63 14.76 37.73
CA ALA A 565 16.23 13.44 37.74
C ALA A 565 17.23 13.31 36.58
N SER A 566 18.17 12.40 36.71
CA SER A 566 18.95 11.87 35.59
C SER A 566 18.26 10.62 35.04
N PRO A 567 18.54 10.19 33.77
CA PRO A 567 18.02 8.94 33.24
C PRO A 567 18.27 7.74 34.17
N ALA A 568 19.47 7.65 34.77
CA ALA A 568 19.82 6.60 35.72
C ALA A 568 18.97 6.63 37.01
N GLU A 569 18.64 7.84 37.52
CA GLU A 569 17.77 7.99 38.70
C GLU A 569 16.32 7.63 38.32
N LEU A 570 15.88 7.96 37.13
CA LEU A 570 14.54 7.59 36.66
C LEU A 570 14.42 6.07 36.41
N ARG A 571 15.47 5.43 35.84
CA ARG A 571 15.57 3.96 35.78
C ARG A 571 15.47 3.33 37.18
N ALA A 572 16.21 3.87 38.16
CA ALA A 572 16.18 3.37 39.52
C ALA A 572 14.80 3.55 40.18
N LEU A 573 14.12 4.69 39.92
CA LEU A 573 12.76 4.95 40.41
C LEU A 573 11.77 3.96 39.83
N VAL A 574 11.73 3.81 38.49
CA VAL A 574 10.81 2.90 37.81
C VAL A 574 11.06 1.45 38.19
N SER A 575 12.34 1.01 38.23
CA SER A 575 12.72 -0.32 38.70
C SER A 575 12.29 -0.56 40.16
N GLY A 576 12.44 0.45 41.02
CA GLY A 576 11.99 0.37 42.42
C GLY A 576 10.48 0.26 42.56
N LEU A 577 9.73 1.04 41.79
CA LEU A 577 8.24 0.98 41.73
C LEU A 577 7.75 -0.36 41.18
N THR A 578 8.39 -0.90 40.14
CA THR A 578 8.11 -2.24 39.60
C THR A 578 8.25 -3.31 40.68
N ARG A 579 9.36 -3.29 41.43
CA ARG A 579 9.57 -4.24 42.55
C ARG A 579 8.53 -4.07 43.67
N MET A 580 8.19 -2.82 44.03
CA MET A 580 7.18 -2.54 45.05
C MET A 580 5.78 -3.03 44.64
N GLY A 581 5.33 -2.71 43.41
CA GLY A 581 4.05 -3.18 42.89
C GLY A 581 3.99 -4.71 42.81
N GLY A 582 5.14 -5.34 42.51
CA GLY A 582 5.22 -6.79 42.44
C GLY A 582 5.21 -7.50 43.81
N MET A 583 5.45 -6.80 44.90
CA MET A 583 5.41 -7.42 46.25
C MET A 583 3.98 -7.87 46.65
N GLU A 584 2.94 -7.23 46.17
CA GLU A 584 1.57 -7.67 46.39
C GLU A 584 1.26 -8.95 45.57
N ALA A 585 1.66 -8.98 44.29
CA ALA A 585 1.51 -10.16 43.43
C ALA A 585 2.29 -11.37 44.00
N ALA A 586 3.48 -11.14 44.58
CA ALA A 586 4.31 -12.15 45.21
C ALA A 586 3.66 -12.81 46.47
N GLN A 587 2.71 -12.14 47.12
CA GLN A 587 1.98 -12.73 48.25
C GLN A 587 0.98 -13.77 47.77
N VAL A 588 0.42 -13.59 46.60
CA VAL A 588 -0.56 -14.50 46.00
C VAL A 588 0.15 -15.59 45.18
N PHE A 589 1.20 -15.19 44.46
CA PHE A 589 1.98 -16.04 43.57
C PHE A 589 3.49 -15.83 43.77
N PRO A 590 4.17 -16.59 44.65
CA PRO A 590 5.58 -16.39 44.92
C PRO A 590 6.55 -16.45 43.75
N PRO A 591 6.34 -17.26 42.67
CA PRO A 591 7.20 -17.25 41.50
C PRO A 591 7.21 -15.92 40.75
N ALA A 592 6.17 -15.08 40.86
CA ALA A 592 6.11 -13.75 40.25
C ALA A 592 7.29 -12.85 40.65
N VAL A 593 7.90 -13.11 41.82
CA VAL A 593 9.09 -12.35 42.26
C VAL A 593 10.22 -12.44 41.24
N GLY A 594 10.42 -13.61 40.62
CA GLY A 594 11.47 -13.80 39.60
C GLY A 594 11.21 -12.94 38.35
N TYR A 595 9.98 -12.97 37.84
CA TYR A 595 9.56 -12.21 36.66
C TYR A 595 9.66 -10.70 36.93
N ILE A 596 9.11 -10.23 38.02
CA ILE A 596 9.13 -8.81 38.41
C ILE A 596 10.56 -8.30 38.61
N ASN A 597 11.42 -9.11 39.24
CA ASN A 597 12.83 -8.75 39.37
C ASN A 597 13.53 -8.70 38.01
N GLY A 598 13.25 -9.64 37.09
CA GLY A 598 13.81 -9.62 35.74
C GLY A 598 13.40 -8.36 34.96
N ILE A 599 12.12 -7.98 35.03
CA ILE A 599 11.62 -6.72 34.41
C ILE A 599 12.30 -5.51 35.09
N ALA A 600 12.37 -5.48 36.41
CA ALA A 600 13.01 -4.38 37.14
C ALA A 600 14.51 -4.28 36.87
N ASP A 601 15.20 -5.42 36.70
CA ASP A 601 16.60 -5.49 36.31
C ASP A 601 16.84 -5.04 34.89
N PHE A 602 15.96 -5.41 33.94
CA PHE A 602 15.96 -4.91 32.56
C PHE A 602 15.82 -3.38 32.53
N VAL A 603 14.80 -2.83 33.20
CA VAL A 603 14.63 -1.37 33.29
C VAL A 603 15.86 -0.69 33.91
N MET A 604 16.47 -1.28 34.94
CA MET A 604 17.60 -0.70 35.63
C MET A 604 18.92 -0.77 34.87
N ASN A 605 19.17 -1.90 34.20
CA ASN A 605 20.48 -2.22 33.66
C ASN A 605 20.52 -2.36 32.13
N GLY A 606 19.36 -2.45 31.47
CA GLY A 606 19.28 -2.88 30.06
C GLY A 606 19.46 -4.40 29.92
N GLY A 607 19.99 -4.84 28.80
CA GLY A 607 20.13 -6.25 28.43
C GLY A 607 18.94 -6.72 27.61
N ALA A 608 18.57 -8.00 27.72
CA ALA A 608 17.44 -8.57 26.96
C ALA A 608 16.39 -9.19 27.88
N LEU A 609 15.13 -9.03 27.52
CA LEU A 609 13.97 -9.61 28.17
C LEU A 609 13.20 -10.46 27.14
N ARG A 610 12.97 -11.74 27.46
CA ARG A 610 12.19 -12.66 26.64
C ARG A 610 10.99 -13.20 27.41
N VAL A 611 9.84 -13.23 26.75
CA VAL A 611 8.60 -13.86 27.23
C VAL A 611 8.11 -14.79 26.15
N ALA A 612 7.88 -16.07 26.48
CA ALA A 612 7.37 -17.04 25.54
C ALA A 612 6.19 -17.83 26.12
N LEU A 613 5.33 -18.29 25.25
CA LEU A 613 4.28 -19.29 25.52
C LEU A 613 4.55 -20.48 24.58
N ASN A 614 4.70 -21.67 25.13
CA ASN A 614 4.92 -22.90 24.37
C ASN A 614 4.10 -24.03 25.02
N PRO A 615 2.77 -24.00 24.84
CA PRO A 615 1.86 -24.98 25.46
C PRO A 615 2.05 -26.37 24.85
N ASP A 616 1.90 -27.41 25.69
CA ASP A 616 1.96 -28.82 25.24
C ASP A 616 0.88 -29.18 24.21
N GLU A 617 -0.28 -28.51 24.25
CA GLU A 617 -1.38 -28.64 23.30
C GLU A 617 -1.82 -27.24 22.81
N PRO A 618 -2.25 -27.07 21.54
CA PRO A 618 -2.69 -25.79 21.02
C PRO A 618 -3.79 -25.13 21.85
N LEU A 619 -3.64 -23.83 22.12
CA LEU A 619 -4.60 -23.02 22.88
C LEU A 619 -5.71 -22.52 21.96
N GLY A 620 -6.83 -23.22 21.88
CA GLY A 620 -8.01 -22.86 21.10
C GLY A 620 -9.29 -22.85 21.95
N ALA A 621 -10.44 -22.93 21.31
CA ALA A 621 -11.75 -22.87 21.96
C ALA A 621 -11.93 -23.87 23.12
N GLN A 622 -11.31 -25.06 23.05
CA GLN A 622 -11.38 -26.08 24.09
C GLN A 622 -10.53 -25.74 25.33
N SER A 623 -9.53 -24.88 25.18
CA SER A 623 -8.59 -24.48 26.25
C SER A 623 -9.26 -23.64 27.31
N GLU A 624 -10.33 -22.89 26.99
CA GLU A 624 -11.11 -22.13 27.94
C GLU A 624 -11.72 -23.02 29.05
N ALA A 625 -12.31 -24.15 28.65
CA ALA A 625 -12.87 -25.10 29.59
C ALA A 625 -11.81 -25.77 30.47
N GLN A 626 -10.61 -25.97 29.96
CA GLN A 626 -9.47 -26.52 30.71
C GLN A 626 -8.92 -25.47 31.68
N LEU A 627 -8.75 -24.21 31.27
CA LEU A 627 -8.34 -23.08 32.10
C LEU A 627 -9.31 -22.87 33.27
N MET A 628 -10.64 -22.95 33.02
CA MET A 628 -11.64 -22.86 34.07
C MET A 628 -11.52 -23.98 35.12
N GLN A 629 -11.04 -25.18 34.75
CA GLN A 629 -10.84 -26.29 35.65
C GLN A 629 -9.60 -26.14 36.54
N LEU A 630 -8.58 -25.37 36.09
CA LEU A 630 -7.40 -25.07 36.89
C LEU A 630 -7.72 -24.10 38.05
N GLY A 631 -8.86 -23.40 37.98
CA GLY A 631 -9.30 -22.45 39.00
C GLY A 631 -8.35 -21.26 39.15
N ASP A 632 -8.14 -20.86 40.42
CA ASP A 632 -7.30 -19.72 40.76
C ASP A 632 -5.83 -20.13 41.08
N ASP A 633 -5.32 -21.24 40.51
CA ASP A 633 -3.93 -21.67 40.70
C ASP A 633 -3.03 -21.05 39.60
N PRO A 634 -2.30 -19.97 39.90
CA PRO A 634 -1.49 -19.28 38.88
C PRO A 634 -0.36 -20.15 38.32
N GLN A 635 0.23 -21.06 39.12
CA GLN A 635 1.30 -21.92 38.62
C GLN A 635 0.77 -22.95 37.64
N ALA A 636 -0.39 -23.56 37.94
CA ALA A 636 -1.01 -24.51 37.03
C ALA A 636 -1.42 -23.84 35.71
N ILE A 637 -1.85 -22.57 35.75
CA ILE A 637 -2.14 -21.77 34.55
C ILE A 637 -0.87 -21.53 33.73
N LEU A 638 0.22 -21.09 34.36
CA LEU A 638 1.50 -20.83 33.65
C LEU A 638 2.09 -22.11 33.05
N ASP A 639 2.02 -23.23 33.81
CA ASP A 639 2.47 -24.53 33.30
C ASP A 639 1.62 -24.99 32.10
N PHE A 640 0.30 -24.76 32.15
CA PHE A 640 -0.62 -25.06 31.06
C PHE A 640 -0.34 -24.22 29.80
N LEU A 641 0.02 -22.94 29.98
CA LEU A 641 0.36 -22.03 28.89
C LEU A 641 1.78 -22.28 28.36
N GLY A 642 2.58 -23.13 29.01
CA GLY A 642 4.01 -23.29 28.68
C GLY A 642 4.79 -21.99 28.81
N PHE A 643 4.47 -21.17 29.85
CA PHE A 643 5.03 -19.84 30.01
C PHE A 643 6.51 -19.89 30.40
N GLU A 644 7.33 -19.20 29.59
CA GLU A 644 8.75 -19.00 29.82
C GLU A 644 9.06 -17.51 29.97
N PHE A 645 9.97 -17.19 30.87
CA PHE A 645 10.46 -15.83 31.10
C PHE A 645 11.96 -15.86 31.34
N GLU A 646 12.69 -15.07 30.56
CA GLU A 646 14.12 -14.97 30.68
C GLU A 646 14.56 -13.50 30.68
N TYR A 647 15.48 -13.18 31.58
CA TYR A 647 16.22 -11.92 31.56
C TYR A 647 17.71 -12.21 31.41
N THR A 648 18.33 -11.61 30.39
CA THR A 648 19.75 -11.67 30.12
C THR A 648 20.37 -10.29 30.37
N ALA A 649 21.30 -10.23 31.30
CA ALA A 649 22.04 -8.99 31.63
C ALA A 649 22.93 -8.56 30.44
N PRO A 650 23.20 -7.24 30.26
CA PRO A 650 24.04 -6.70 29.20
C PRO A 650 25.48 -7.17 29.24
#